data_00f2a639d6f1a58993528d39d0c637d7
#
_entry.id   00f2a639d6f1a58993528d39d0c637d7
#
_cell.length_a   1.000
_cell.length_b   1.000
_cell.length_c   1.000
_cell.angle_alpha   90.00
_cell.angle_beta   90.00
_cell.angle_gamma   90.00
#
_symmetry.space_group_name_H-M   'P 1'
#
loop_
_entity.id
_entity.type
_entity.pdbx_description
1 polymer ?
#
loop_
_entity_poly.entity_id
_entity_poly.type
_entity_poly.pdbx_seq_one_letter_code
_entity_poly.pdbx_strand_id
1 'polypeptide(L)'
;MSIKMQLTIAFLFASLPIVSVASAQDQHKNAGQVGTAPGTRQTLEVPGLKQPVEILKDRWGVAHIYAQNEADLFFAQGYNIASDRLFQLEMWRRQATGTIAEVLGSKELDRDIGNRLFAYRGDLTQELRWYHPHGAEIIQSFVNGINAYIAQTETHPELLTPEFKILAIKPGLWTPAVVVSRFNGLVGNVDEELNMALAVRTLGVDKVKDIEYFQPANPDLKMDPAIDASLLSKQILHLYDAFHTPIHFTADELSAAYRGNEQATSQVNAWTATPTPLELSERLTAIGSNNWVVSGSRTPTGFPLVANDPHRLQGVPSLRYWVHLVAPGWDVIGGGEPSLPGVSIGHNEAGAWGLTIFGTDMEDLYVYDTNPDNPLQYRYNGGWETMKVIPQSIPVKGQAPVSVDLKYTRHGPIVFEDKVHHKAYAVRAAWLDTGAAPYLASLRMDQAHTWEEFEAACNYSRTPAENMVWGDVKDNIGYQAVGAAPRRPNWSGLVPVPGDGRYEWDGSLAIAALPHVLNPAKGYWNTSNNYLIPPHWPYDDALHYQWADAYRSESVAEVLDSGRQFTVADMAALQNNVLSIPARSLVPLLRDIPIDDLVSQQAAARLLSWNFIMDKDSVPAGIYEMWQRHLQADMRQLLVPTEAQPFIGDIMMTRSVNFLNAPDGRFGTDPTADRDRFLVKALGEAVADLTKRLGPDSEKWNLGAFHKAMIYHPFSSGLSSDQRTRFDVGDLPRSGDEYTIDSTGRRDNQTAGGSFKIIMDTSDWDHSIGINNPGQSGDVDSIHYRDLYQLWARGKYFPIFYSRPKVESVTEKTIDLSPVAAGR
;
A
#
# COMPACT_ATOMS: atom_id res chain seq x y z
N MET A 1 56.64 19.83 42.18
CA MET A 1 56.92 18.64 43.03
C MET A 1 55.71 17.68 42.87
N SER A 2 55.93 16.64 42.16
CA SER A 2 54.97 15.67 41.67
C SER A 2 54.74 14.58 42.69
N ILE A 3 53.51 14.17 42.97
CA ILE A 3 53.23 12.89 43.61
C ILE A 3 52.11 12.21 42.78
N LYS A 4 52.52 11.18 42.05
CA LYS A 4 51.62 10.20 41.43
C LYS A 4 51.17 9.22 42.51
N MET A 5 49.89 8.99 42.64
CA MET A 5 49.31 7.89 43.40
C MET A 5 48.71 6.85 42.45
N GLN A 6 49.39 5.71 42.35
CA GLN A 6 48.88 4.52 41.67
C GLN A 6 47.93 3.79 42.63
N LEU A 7 46.70 3.54 42.20
CA LEU A 7 45.80 2.61 42.84
C LEU A 7 45.81 1.30 42.06
N THR A 8 46.33 0.24 42.71
CA THR A 8 46.30 -1.12 42.25
C THR A 8 44.95 -1.74 42.65
N ILE A 9 44.12 -2.16 41.68
CA ILE A 9 42.91 -2.93 41.97
C ILE A 9 43.20 -4.38 41.65
N ALA A 10 43.15 -5.24 42.68
CA ALA A 10 43.31 -6.67 42.58
C ALA A 10 41.96 -7.29 42.10
N PHE A 11 42.01 -8.03 41.01
CA PHE A 11 40.89 -8.87 40.56
C PHE A 11 40.92 -10.18 41.32
N LEU A 12 39.90 -10.47 42.11
CA LEU A 12 39.57 -11.81 42.59
C LEU A 12 38.84 -12.57 41.47
N PHE A 13 39.46 -13.62 40.96
CA PHE A 13 38.83 -14.62 40.12
C PHE A 13 37.98 -15.56 40.97
N ALA A 14 36.66 -15.49 40.88
CA ALA A 14 35.76 -16.54 41.38
C ALA A 14 35.46 -17.49 40.22
N SER A 15 35.90 -18.74 40.33
CA SER A 15 35.64 -19.81 39.39
C SER A 15 34.19 -20.25 39.47
N LEU A 16 33.41 -19.97 38.42
CA LEU A 16 32.10 -20.61 38.16
C LEU A 16 32.27 -21.75 37.16
N PRO A 17 31.52 -22.83 37.29
CA PRO A 17 31.69 -24.01 36.42
C PRO A 17 31.27 -23.72 35.00
N ILE A 18 32.09 -24.11 34.04
CA ILE A 18 31.82 -24.10 32.61
C ILE A 18 30.71 -25.12 32.35
N VAL A 19 29.50 -24.62 32.11
CA VAL A 19 28.48 -25.42 31.44
C VAL A 19 28.83 -25.36 29.95
N SER A 20 29.21 -26.47 29.38
CA SER A 20 29.48 -26.61 27.95
C SER A 20 28.20 -26.34 27.18
N VAL A 21 28.17 -25.20 26.48
CA VAL A 21 27.19 -24.96 25.41
C VAL A 21 27.57 -25.87 24.26
N ALA A 22 26.84 -26.98 24.12
CA ALA A 22 26.92 -27.83 22.94
C ALA A 22 26.56 -26.96 21.74
N SER A 23 27.47 -26.85 20.80
CA SER A 23 27.37 -26.08 19.58
C SER A 23 26.14 -26.51 18.77
N ALA A 24 25.35 -25.51 18.34
CA ALA A 24 24.23 -25.65 17.44
C ALA A 24 24.63 -26.08 16.01
N GLN A 25 25.72 -26.82 15.85
CA GLN A 25 26.21 -27.35 14.57
C GLN A 25 25.70 -28.74 14.18
N ASP A 26 24.97 -29.43 15.06
CA ASP A 26 24.50 -30.79 14.75
C ASP A 26 23.03 -30.92 14.36
N GLN A 27 22.32 -29.84 14.14
CA GLN A 27 20.95 -29.89 13.59
C GLN A 27 20.85 -29.76 12.06
N HIS A 28 22.00 -29.61 11.36
CA HIS A 28 21.99 -29.59 9.87
C HIS A 28 22.30 -30.98 9.22
N LYS A 29 22.43 -32.03 10.00
CA LYS A 29 22.72 -33.38 9.45
C LYS A 29 21.54 -34.33 9.34
N ASN A 30 20.32 -33.90 9.65
CA ASN A 30 19.10 -34.70 9.40
C ASN A 30 18.04 -33.96 8.54
N ALA A 31 18.44 -33.08 7.63
CA ALA A 31 17.70 -32.86 6.42
C ALA A 31 17.88 -34.12 5.56
N GLY A 32 17.15 -35.17 5.91
CA GLY A 32 17.02 -36.34 5.06
C GLY A 32 16.68 -35.84 3.65
N GLN A 33 17.39 -36.41 2.67
CA GLN A 33 16.94 -36.44 1.29
C GLN A 33 15.46 -36.90 1.30
N VAL A 34 14.56 -35.95 1.35
CA VAL A 34 13.17 -36.15 0.90
C VAL A 34 13.32 -36.30 -0.60
N GLY A 35 13.39 -37.51 -1.08
CA GLY A 35 13.26 -37.83 -2.48
C GLY A 35 11.95 -37.16 -2.90
N THR A 36 12.04 -36.11 -3.71
CA THR A 36 10.90 -35.47 -4.33
C THR A 36 10.17 -36.56 -5.09
N ALA A 37 8.95 -36.86 -4.69
CA ALA A 37 8.02 -37.55 -5.59
C ALA A 37 8.00 -36.71 -6.90
N PRO A 38 8.06 -37.33 -8.10
CA PRO A 38 8.04 -36.58 -9.34
C PRO A 38 6.83 -35.65 -9.31
N GLY A 39 7.06 -34.36 -9.50
CA GLY A 39 6.01 -33.34 -9.49
C GLY A 39 4.92 -33.72 -10.47
N THR A 40 3.69 -33.38 -10.17
CA THR A 40 2.56 -33.69 -11.06
C THR A 40 2.72 -32.92 -12.37
N ARG A 41 2.55 -33.61 -13.52
CA ARG A 41 2.58 -33.00 -14.86
C ARG A 41 1.20 -33.04 -15.49
N GLN A 42 0.75 -31.91 -15.99
CA GLN A 42 -0.55 -31.73 -16.66
C GLN A 42 -0.33 -31.11 -18.03
N THR A 43 -0.90 -31.69 -19.08
CA THR A 43 -0.88 -31.13 -20.42
C THR A 43 -2.28 -30.62 -20.78
N LEU A 44 -2.39 -29.40 -21.25
CA LEU A 44 -3.64 -28.75 -21.62
C LEU A 44 -3.54 -28.18 -23.04
N GLU A 45 -4.52 -28.48 -23.88
CA GLU A 45 -4.70 -27.82 -25.17
C GLU A 45 -5.45 -26.50 -24.92
N VAL A 46 -4.84 -25.36 -25.29
CA VAL A 46 -5.40 -24.02 -25.03
C VAL A 46 -5.48 -23.25 -26.36
N PRO A 47 -6.70 -22.87 -26.80
CA PRO A 47 -6.86 -22.04 -27.98
C PRO A 47 -6.21 -20.67 -27.81
N GLY A 48 -5.54 -20.19 -28.87
CA GLY A 48 -4.91 -18.85 -28.87
C GLY A 48 -3.40 -18.86 -28.72
N LEU A 49 -2.79 -19.94 -28.19
CA LEU A 49 -1.34 -20.15 -28.22
C LEU A 49 -0.82 -20.39 -29.63
N LYS A 50 0.38 -19.90 -29.92
CA LYS A 50 1.11 -20.15 -31.18
C LYS A 50 2.10 -21.31 -31.03
N GLN A 51 2.73 -21.41 -29.87
CA GLN A 51 3.72 -22.43 -29.53
C GLN A 51 3.50 -22.95 -28.11
N PRO A 52 4.03 -24.15 -27.77
CA PRO A 52 3.92 -24.68 -26.42
C PRO A 52 4.61 -23.76 -25.37
N VAL A 53 3.98 -23.68 -24.20
CA VAL A 53 4.51 -22.97 -23.02
C VAL A 53 4.57 -23.94 -21.86
N GLU A 54 5.67 -23.94 -21.13
CA GLU A 54 5.83 -24.70 -19.89
C GLU A 54 5.72 -23.77 -18.69
N ILE A 55 4.87 -24.15 -17.72
CA ILE A 55 4.71 -23.45 -16.45
C ILE A 55 5.15 -24.40 -15.33
N LEU A 56 6.19 -24.02 -14.59
CA LEU A 56 6.65 -24.74 -13.42
C LEU A 56 6.12 -24.00 -12.19
N LYS A 57 5.21 -24.59 -11.43
CA LYS A 57 4.80 -24.08 -10.12
C LYS A 57 5.67 -24.69 -9.05
N ASP A 58 6.34 -23.85 -8.28
CA ASP A 58 7.19 -24.25 -7.18
C ASP A 58 6.38 -24.53 -5.89
N ARG A 59 7.07 -24.98 -4.85
CA ARG A 59 6.46 -25.35 -3.55
C ARG A 59 5.85 -24.16 -2.78
N TRP A 60 6.05 -22.92 -3.21
CA TRP A 60 5.44 -21.71 -2.66
C TRP A 60 4.36 -21.15 -3.56
N GLY A 61 4.04 -21.88 -4.63
CA GLY A 61 3.02 -21.51 -5.61
C GLY A 61 3.46 -20.46 -6.63
N VAL A 62 4.75 -20.10 -6.68
CA VAL A 62 5.27 -19.19 -7.70
C VAL A 62 5.28 -19.88 -9.05
N ALA A 63 4.73 -19.20 -10.06
CA ALA A 63 4.71 -19.70 -11.43
C ALA A 63 5.93 -19.20 -12.21
N HIS A 64 6.76 -20.14 -12.70
CA HIS A 64 7.86 -19.88 -13.62
C HIS A 64 7.41 -20.25 -15.02
N ILE A 65 7.23 -19.28 -15.90
CA ILE A 65 6.63 -19.42 -17.22
C ILE A 65 7.72 -19.34 -18.29
N TYR A 66 7.88 -20.41 -19.04
CA TYR A 66 8.88 -20.54 -20.11
C TYR A 66 8.18 -20.62 -21.46
N ALA A 67 8.32 -19.56 -22.25
CA ALA A 67 7.73 -19.45 -23.57
C ALA A 67 8.79 -19.26 -24.67
N GLN A 68 8.40 -19.49 -25.93
CA GLN A 68 9.30 -19.35 -27.07
C GLN A 68 9.17 -17.99 -27.77
N ASN A 69 8.20 -17.17 -27.35
CA ASN A 69 7.96 -15.82 -27.86
C ASN A 69 7.19 -14.99 -26.84
N GLU A 70 7.23 -13.68 -27.00
CA GLU A 70 6.60 -12.67 -26.14
C GLU A 70 5.08 -12.84 -26.03
N ALA A 71 4.39 -13.08 -27.15
CA ALA A 71 2.93 -13.19 -27.18
C ALA A 71 2.45 -14.38 -26.35
N ASP A 72 3.08 -15.54 -26.49
CA ASP A 72 2.74 -16.75 -25.72
C ASP A 72 3.16 -16.62 -24.25
N LEU A 73 4.24 -15.85 -23.95
CA LEU A 73 4.64 -15.56 -22.57
C LEU A 73 3.52 -14.83 -21.82
N PHE A 74 3.06 -13.70 -22.35
CA PHE A 74 2.01 -12.90 -21.71
C PHE A 74 0.63 -13.56 -21.77
N PHE A 75 0.35 -14.34 -22.80
CA PHE A 75 -0.83 -15.21 -22.82
C PHE A 75 -0.80 -16.19 -21.64
N ALA A 76 0.32 -16.88 -21.44
CA ALA A 76 0.47 -17.84 -20.36
C ALA A 76 0.45 -17.18 -18.97
N GLN A 77 0.99 -15.95 -18.82
CA GLN A 77 0.85 -15.16 -17.61
C GLN A 77 -0.62 -14.90 -17.30
N GLY A 78 -1.40 -14.40 -18.28
CA GLY A 78 -2.82 -14.13 -18.11
C GLY A 78 -3.64 -15.38 -17.78
N TYR A 79 -3.35 -16.50 -18.46
CA TYR A 79 -3.98 -17.79 -18.21
C TYR A 79 -3.68 -18.31 -16.79
N ASN A 80 -2.42 -18.27 -16.38
CA ASN A 80 -2.01 -18.76 -15.06
C ASN A 80 -2.59 -17.89 -13.93
N ILE A 81 -2.57 -16.56 -14.08
CA ILE A 81 -3.19 -15.66 -13.09
C ILE A 81 -4.69 -15.91 -12.97
N ALA A 82 -5.39 -16.12 -14.09
CA ALA A 82 -6.81 -16.46 -14.05
C ALA A 82 -7.05 -17.79 -13.33
N SER A 83 -6.18 -18.79 -13.50
CA SER A 83 -6.31 -20.06 -12.77
C SER A 83 -6.14 -19.93 -11.25
N ASP A 84 -5.35 -18.95 -10.80
CA ASP A 84 -5.05 -18.74 -9.38
C ASP A 84 -5.95 -17.69 -8.72
N ARG A 85 -6.47 -16.69 -9.47
CA ARG A 85 -7.05 -15.45 -8.92
C ARG A 85 -8.37 -15.03 -9.57
N LEU A 86 -9.12 -15.95 -10.22
CA LEU A 86 -10.25 -15.61 -11.08
C LEU A 86 -11.30 -14.73 -10.41
N PHE A 87 -11.66 -15.01 -9.15
CA PHE A 87 -12.65 -14.19 -8.46
C PHE A 87 -12.15 -12.76 -8.19
N GLN A 88 -10.89 -12.61 -7.79
CA GLN A 88 -10.27 -11.29 -7.62
C GLN A 88 -10.25 -10.51 -8.93
N LEU A 89 -9.92 -11.17 -10.05
CA LEU A 89 -9.97 -10.60 -11.39
C LEU A 89 -11.38 -10.18 -11.80
N GLU A 90 -12.40 -10.99 -11.49
CA GLU A 90 -13.79 -10.64 -11.79
C GLU A 90 -14.26 -9.40 -11.03
N MET A 91 -13.94 -9.30 -9.74
CA MET A 91 -14.29 -8.12 -8.95
C MET A 91 -13.56 -6.88 -9.48
N TRP A 92 -12.28 -7.01 -9.86
CA TRP A 92 -11.54 -5.93 -10.49
C TRP A 92 -12.16 -5.48 -11.81
N ARG A 93 -12.48 -6.44 -12.69
CA ARG A 93 -13.15 -6.16 -13.97
C ARG A 93 -14.47 -5.39 -13.77
N ARG A 94 -15.27 -5.80 -12.78
CA ARG A 94 -16.54 -5.13 -12.47
C ARG A 94 -16.35 -3.71 -11.97
N GLN A 95 -15.36 -3.47 -11.13
CA GLN A 95 -14.99 -2.12 -10.72
C GLN A 95 -14.54 -1.28 -11.92
N ALA A 96 -13.61 -1.80 -12.73
CA ALA A 96 -13.12 -1.11 -13.91
C ALA A 96 -14.21 -0.75 -14.93
N THR A 97 -15.30 -1.54 -14.98
CA THR A 97 -16.41 -1.33 -15.92
C THR A 97 -17.64 -0.66 -15.29
N GLY A 98 -17.62 -0.41 -13.98
CA GLY A 98 -18.78 0.15 -13.25
C GLY A 98 -20.00 -0.76 -13.35
N THR A 99 -19.87 -2.02 -12.95
CA THR A 99 -20.91 -3.08 -13.03
C THR A 99 -21.03 -3.89 -11.73
N ILE A 100 -20.65 -3.32 -10.60
CA ILE A 100 -20.81 -3.96 -9.27
C ILE A 100 -22.29 -4.01 -8.87
N ALA A 101 -23.07 -2.98 -9.17
CA ALA A 101 -24.49 -2.94 -8.87
C ALA A 101 -25.30 -4.04 -9.56
N GLU A 102 -24.82 -4.57 -10.69
CA GLU A 102 -25.42 -5.74 -11.36
C GLU A 102 -25.44 -6.98 -10.44
N VAL A 103 -24.47 -7.09 -9.53
CA VAL A 103 -24.32 -8.22 -8.60
C VAL A 103 -24.82 -7.90 -7.21
N LEU A 104 -24.54 -6.73 -6.68
CA LEU A 104 -24.79 -6.36 -5.28
C LEU A 104 -25.98 -5.41 -5.09
N GLY A 105 -26.64 -4.99 -6.18
CA GLY A 105 -27.83 -4.15 -6.12
C GLY A 105 -27.57 -2.67 -5.97
N SER A 106 -28.64 -1.93 -5.68
CA SER A 106 -28.66 -0.45 -5.72
C SER A 106 -27.71 0.23 -4.73
N LYS A 107 -27.26 -0.45 -3.68
CA LYS A 107 -26.28 0.11 -2.73
C LYS A 107 -24.94 0.45 -3.40
N GLU A 108 -24.62 -0.20 -4.52
CA GLU A 108 -23.38 0.02 -5.28
C GLU A 108 -23.57 0.93 -6.50
N LEU A 109 -24.76 1.54 -6.66
CA LEU A 109 -25.03 2.40 -7.83
C LEU A 109 -24.10 3.61 -7.88
N ASP A 110 -23.90 4.29 -6.75
CA ASP A 110 -23.03 5.48 -6.69
C ASP A 110 -21.57 5.12 -6.97
N ARG A 111 -21.13 3.94 -6.52
CA ARG A 111 -19.82 3.39 -6.90
C ARG A 111 -19.70 3.21 -8.41
N ASP A 112 -20.68 2.59 -9.05
CA ASP A 112 -20.65 2.37 -10.50
C ASP A 112 -20.75 3.68 -11.29
N ILE A 113 -21.49 4.68 -10.78
CA ILE A 113 -21.47 6.04 -11.34
C ILE A 113 -20.07 6.63 -11.23
N GLY A 114 -19.44 6.57 -10.06
CA GLY A 114 -18.08 7.03 -9.81
C GLY A 114 -17.06 6.34 -10.72
N ASN A 115 -17.06 4.99 -10.78
CA ASN A 115 -16.18 4.22 -11.67
C ASN A 115 -16.31 4.68 -13.13
N ARG A 116 -17.54 4.96 -13.60
CA ARG A 116 -17.77 5.42 -14.97
C ARG A 116 -17.44 6.89 -15.17
N LEU A 117 -17.60 7.75 -14.15
CA LEU A 117 -17.15 9.14 -14.20
C LEU A 117 -15.65 9.22 -14.39
N PHE A 118 -14.90 8.42 -13.64
CA PHE A 118 -13.44 8.40 -13.64
C PHE A 118 -12.82 7.35 -14.59
N ALA A 119 -13.60 6.77 -15.49
CA ALA A 119 -13.06 5.87 -16.51
C ALA A 119 -12.20 6.64 -17.52
N TYR A 120 -11.07 6.05 -17.93
CA TYR A 120 -10.25 6.59 -19.02
C TYR A 120 -11.06 6.72 -20.32
N ARG A 121 -10.99 7.88 -20.98
CA ARG A 121 -11.77 8.22 -22.17
C ARG A 121 -10.93 8.77 -23.31
N GLY A 122 -9.61 8.61 -23.21
CA GLY A 122 -8.65 8.98 -24.26
C GLY A 122 -8.58 7.94 -25.38
N ASP A 123 -7.60 8.10 -26.26
CA ASP A 123 -7.31 7.15 -27.32
C ASP A 123 -6.66 5.88 -26.75
N LEU A 124 -7.42 4.76 -26.80
CA LEU A 124 -6.95 3.47 -26.28
C LEU A 124 -5.71 2.96 -27.05
N THR A 125 -5.60 3.24 -28.35
CA THR A 125 -4.44 2.81 -29.12
C THR A 125 -3.17 3.52 -28.66
N GLN A 126 -3.27 4.82 -28.41
CA GLN A 126 -2.17 5.61 -27.87
C GLN A 126 -1.81 5.17 -26.46
N GLU A 127 -2.81 4.92 -25.62
CA GLU A 127 -2.67 4.44 -24.25
C GLU A 127 -1.87 3.14 -24.19
N LEU A 128 -2.28 2.12 -24.94
CA LEU A 128 -1.66 0.80 -24.93
C LEU A 128 -0.19 0.84 -25.40
N ARG A 129 0.15 1.75 -26.34
CA ARG A 129 1.52 1.90 -26.87
C ARG A 129 2.44 2.72 -25.97
N TRP A 130 1.88 3.43 -24.98
CA TRP A 130 2.67 4.27 -24.08
C TRP A 130 3.69 3.46 -23.27
N TYR A 131 3.22 2.36 -22.71
CA TYR A 131 3.96 1.60 -21.69
C TYR A 131 5.09 0.73 -22.25
N HIS A 132 4.97 0.30 -23.50
CA HIS A 132 5.98 -0.50 -24.18
C HIS A 132 5.80 -0.36 -25.70
N PRO A 133 6.88 -0.48 -26.52
CA PRO A 133 6.74 -0.49 -27.99
C PRO A 133 5.73 -1.54 -28.49
N HIS A 134 5.69 -2.73 -27.86
CA HIS A 134 4.74 -3.81 -28.12
C HIS A 134 3.58 -3.83 -27.11
N GLY A 135 3.30 -2.74 -26.39
CA GLY A 135 2.35 -2.72 -25.28
C GLY A 135 0.93 -3.18 -25.67
N ALA A 136 0.49 -2.85 -26.89
CA ALA A 136 -0.82 -3.31 -27.37
C ALA A 136 -0.88 -4.83 -27.53
N GLU A 137 0.17 -5.43 -28.08
CA GLU A 137 0.29 -6.88 -28.30
C GLU A 137 0.44 -7.63 -26.97
N ILE A 138 1.25 -7.12 -26.06
CA ILE A 138 1.46 -7.67 -24.71
C ILE A 138 0.14 -7.70 -23.95
N ILE A 139 -0.53 -6.54 -23.84
CA ILE A 139 -1.79 -6.41 -23.10
C ILE A 139 -2.89 -7.26 -23.73
N GLN A 140 -2.98 -7.30 -25.07
CA GLN A 140 -3.96 -8.16 -25.75
C GLN A 140 -3.68 -9.64 -25.50
N SER A 141 -2.42 -10.08 -25.52
CA SER A 141 -2.04 -11.46 -25.25
C SER A 141 -2.38 -11.87 -23.82
N PHE A 142 -2.09 -11.01 -22.85
CA PHE A 142 -2.45 -11.20 -21.45
C PHE A 142 -3.97 -11.35 -21.27
N VAL A 143 -4.75 -10.47 -21.89
CA VAL A 143 -6.22 -10.53 -21.88
C VAL A 143 -6.73 -11.83 -22.54
N ASN A 144 -6.12 -12.24 -23.66
CA ASN A 144 -6.49 -13.49 -24.33
C ASN A 144 -6.24 -14.70 -23.43
N GLY A 145 -5.15 -14.72 -22.67
CA GLY A 145 -4.86 -15.77 -21.69
C GLY A 145 -5.90 -15.85 -20.58
N ILE A 146 -6.29 -14.72 -19.99
CA ILE A 146 -7.38 -14.65 -18.99
C ILE A 146 -8.66 -15.19 -19.60
N ASN A 147 -9.03 -14.74 -20.79
CA ASN A 147 -10.27 -15.13 -21.46
C ASN A 147 -10.26 -16.61 -21.88
N ALA A 148 -9.10 -17.18 -22.22
CA ALA A 148 -8.98 -18.61 -22.51
C ALA A 148 -9.29 -19.47 -21.27
N TYR A 149 -8.82 -19.05 -20.10
CA TYR A 149 -9.18 -19.74 -18.85
C TYR A 149 -10.68 -19.57 -18.53
N ILE A 150 -11.22 -18.36 -18.67
CA ILE A 150 -12.67 -18.10 -18.47
C ILE A 150 -13.51 -19.01 -19.36
N ALA A 151 -13.14 -19.15 -20.65
CA ALA A 151 -13.85 -20.04 -21.58
C ALA A 151 -13.83 -21.50 -21.13
N GLN A 152 -12.76 -21.99 -20.52
CA GLN A 152 -12.72 -23.34 -19.96
C GLN A 152 -13.73 -23.54 -18.81
N THR A 153 -13.97 -22.50 -18.01
CA THR A 153 -14.93 -22.58 -16.89
C THR A 153 -16.38 -22.81 -17.35
N GLU A 154 -16.70 -22.53 -18.63
CA GLU A 154 -18.04 -22.77 -19.20
C GLU A 154 -18.31 -24.26 -19.36
N THR A 155 -17.29 -25.05 -19.75
CA THR A 155 -17.35 -26.50 -19.92
C THR A 155 -16.87 -27.25 -18.69
N HIS A 156 -16.07 -26.61 -17.82
CA HIS A 156 -15.47 -27.13 -16.59
C HIS A 156 -15.81 -26.22 -15.39
N PRO A 157 -17.08 -26.21 -14.94
CA PRO A 157 -17.51 -25.36 -13.84
C PRO A 157 -16.86 -25.69 -12.49
N GLU A 158 -16.21 -26.83 -12.36
CA GLU A 158 -15.34 -27.19 -11.21
C GLU A 158 -14.10 -26.32 -11.09
N LEU A 159 -13.68 -25.63 -12.15
CA LEU A 159 -12.58 -24.65 -12.13
C LEU A 159 -12.96 -23.31 -11.49
N LEU A 160 -14.26 -23.07 -11.27
CA LEU A 160 -14.72 -21.86 -10.57
C LEU A 160 -14.51 -22.02 -9.06
N THR A 161 -13.86 -21.03 -8.46
CA THR A 161 -13.68 -20.98 -7.01
C THR A 161 -15.03 -20.83 -6.27
N PRO A 162 -15.11 -21.21 -4.99
CA PRO A 162 -16.38 -21.18 -4.24
C PRO A 162 -17.11 -19.84 -4.25
N GLU A 163 -16.40 -18.72 -4.36
CA GLU A 163 -16.97 -17.38 -4.36
C GLU A 163 -17.99 -17.16 -5.49
N PHE A 164 -17.74 -17.74 -6.67
CA PHE A 164 -18.69 -17.67 -7.78
C PHE A 164 -20.02 -18.36 -7.46
N LYS A 165 -19.96 -19.49 -6.72
CA LYS A 165 -21.15 -20.21 -6.26
C LYS A 165 -21.85 -19.44 -5.13
N ILE A 166 -21.09 -18.82 -4.25
CA ILE A 166 -21.58 -18.03 -3.11
C ILE A 166 -22.41 -16.84 -3.62
N LEU A 167 -21.91 -16.11 -4.63
CA LEU A 167 -22.62 -14.95 -5.21
C LEU A 167 -23.58 -15.34 -6.34
N ALA A 168 -23.56 -16.59 -6.80
CA ALA A 168 -24.31 -17.07 -7.97
C ALA A 168 -24.01 -16.26 -9.26
N ILE A 169 -22.73 -15.97 -9.51
CA ILE A 169 -22.25 -15.23 -10.68
C ILE A 169 -21.31 -16.07 -11.53
N LYS A 170 -21.03 -15.58 -12.74
CA LYS A 170 -20.01 -16.11 -13.64
C LYS A 170 -18.96 -15.03 -13.95
N PRO A 171 -17.73 -15.42 -14.29
CA PRO A 171 -16.72 -14.47 -14.74
C PRO A 171 -17.09 -13.87 -16.09
N GLY A 172 -16.84 -12.58 -16.25
CA GLY A 172 -17.00 -11.86 -17.51
C GLY A 172 -15.69 -11.74 -18.27
N LEU A 173 -15.79 -11.59 -19.60
CA LEU A 173 -14.62 -11.45 -20.47
C LEU A 173 -13.89 -10.12 -20.19
N TRP A 174 -12.58 -10.20 -20.25
CA TRP A 174 -11.67 -9.06 -20.13
C TRP A 174 -11.44 -8.40 -21.49
N THR A 175 -11.10 -7.11 -21.44
CA THR A 175 -10.65 -6.34 -22.59
C THR A 175 -9.40 -5.54 -22.22
N PRO A 176 -8.59 -5.08 -23.18
CA PRO A 176 -7.46 -4.18 -22.90
C PRO A 176 -7.85 -2.94 -22.09
N ALA A 177 -9.07 -2.42 -22.27
CA ALA A 177 -9.58 -1.28 -21.51
C ALA A 177 -9.70 -1.57 -19.99
N VAL A 178 -9.91 -2.82 -19.59
CA VAL A 178 -9.93 -3.23 -18.17
C VAL A 178 -8.53 -3.17 -17.58
N VAL A 179 -7.51 -3.63 -18.33
CA VAL A 179 -6.09 -3.59 -17.90
C VAL A 179 -5.62 -2.15 -17.69
N VAL A 180 -5.97 -1.24 -18.61
CA VAL A 180 -5.59 0.19 -18.50
C VAL A 180 -6.60 1.02 -17.73
N SER A 181 -7.48 0.39 -16.95
CA SER A 181 -8.43 1.11 -16.10
C SER A 181 -7.71 1.96 -15.05
N ARG A 182 -8.40 2.99 -14.56
CA ARG A 182 -7.85 3.94 -13.57
C ARG A 182 -8.16 3.55 -12.13
N PHE A 183 -8.70 2.36 -11.92
CA PHE A 183 -8.98 1.88 -10.58
C PHE A 183 -7.68 1.48 -9.88
N ASN A 184 -7.23 2.32 -8.94
CA ASN A 184 -6.10 2.02 -8.06
C ASN A 184 -6.24 2.87 -6.79
N GLY A 185 -6.12 2.24 -5.62
CA GLY A 185 -6.26 2.91 -4.33
C GLY A 185 -5.09 3.84 -3.94
N LEU A 186 -4.10 4.04 -4.82
CA LEU A 186 -2.98 4.97 -4.61
C LEU A 186 -3.06 6.21 -5.51
N VAL A 187 -4.15 6.39 -6.24
CA VAL A 187 -4.38 7.57 -7.06
C VAL A 187 -5.56 8.31 -6.45
N GLY A 188 -5.33 9.53 -5.96
CA GLY A 188 -6.37 10.38 -5.41
C GLY A 188 -5.94 11.11 -4.15
N ASN A 189 -6.19 12.42 -4.13
CA ASN A 189 -5.93 13.29 -2.97
C ASN A 189 -6.93 14.46 -2.85
N VAL A 190 -7.93 14.54 -3.70
CA VAL A 190 -8.89 15.66 -3.72
C VAL A 190 -9.76 15.73 -2.46
N ASP A 191 -9.93 14.62 -1.75
CA ASP A 191 -10.59 14.58 -0.45
C ASP A 191 -9.79 15.31 0.64
N GLU A 192 -8.46 15.25 0.58
CA GLU A 192 -7.56 16.03 1.46
C GLU A 192 -7.71 17.53 1.19
N GLU A 193 -7.79 17.93 -0.08
CA GLU A 193 -8.00 19.31 -0.50
C GLU A 193 -9.35 19.86 0.04
N LEU A 194 -10.44 19.13 -0.12
CA LEU A 194 -11.73 19.52 0.43
C LEU A 194 -11.71 19.55 1.96
N ASN A 195 -11.11 18.58 2.63
CA ASN A 195 -10.98 18.55 4.08
C ASN A 195 -10.16 19.75 4.58
N MET A 196 -9.07 20.08 3.90
CA MET A 196 -8.24 21.26 4.20
C MET A 196 -9.07 22.56 4.11
N ALA A 197 -9.85 22.72 3.04
CA ALA A 197 -10.75 23.88 2.88
C ALA A 197 -11.80 23.98 4.00
N LEU A 198 -12.37 22.84 4.40
CA LEU A 198 -13.34 22.77 5.50
C LEU A 198 -12.67 23.08 6.86
N ALA A 199 -11.45 22.61 7.09
CA ALA A 199 -10.65 22.94 8.27
C ALA A 199 -10.32 24.44 8.31
N VAL A 200 -9.84 25.01 7.19
CA VAL A 200 -9.54 26.46 7.06
C VAL A 200 -10.79 27.31 7.28
N ARG A 201 -11.93 26.92 6.72
CA ARG A 201 -13.21 27.62 6.98
C ARG A 201 -13.56 27.61 8.46
N THR A 202 -13.32 26.52 9.16
CA THR A 202 -13.74 26.32 10.55
C THR A 202 -12.79 26.99 11.54
N LEU A 203 -11.49 26.89 11.31
CA LEU A 203 -10.44 27.31 12.26
C LEU A 203 -9.66 28.55 11.83
N GLY A 204 -9.68 28.88 10.53
CA GLY A 204 -8.78 29.86 9.93
C GLY A 204 -7.40 29.28 9.59
N VAL A 205 -6.71 29.93 8.64
CA VAL A 205 -5.44 29.50 8.07
C VAL A 205 -4.36 29.29 9.14
N ASP A 206 -4.19 30.25 10.04
CA ASP A 206 -3.10 30.22 11.05
C ASP A 206 -3.26 29.02 12.00
N LYS A 207 -4.49 28.72 12.42
CA LYS A 207 -4.74 27.60 13.33
C LYS A 207 -4.54 26.25 12.64
N VAL A 208 -4.94 26.11 11.35
CA VAL A 208 -4.68 24.91 10.58
C VAL A 208 -3.17 24.68 10.43
N LYS A 209 -2.40 25.71 10.10
CA LYS A 209 -0.93 25.63 10.04
C LYS A 209 -0.25 25.32 11.37
N ASP A 210 -0.86 25.70 12.48
CA ASP A 210 -0.37 25.35 13.82
C ASP A 210 -0.59 23.85 14.14
N ILE A 211 -1.65 23.25 13.59
CA ILE A 211 -2.00 21.85 13.82
C ILE A 211 -1.27 20.93 12.85
N GLU A 212 -1.38 21.20 11.56
CA GLU A 212 -0.83 20.37 10.48
C GLU A 212 0.70 20.49 10.39
N TYR A 213 1.34 19.45 9.85
CA TYR A 213 2.78 19.40 9.62
C TYR A 213 3.09 19.38 8.14
N PHE A 214 3.40 20.56 7.57
CA PHE A 214 3.70 20.71 6.15
C PHE A 214 5.20 20.67 5.85
N GLN A 215 5.56 20.03 4.75
CA GLN A 215 6.90 20.00 4.18
C GLN A 215 6.81 20.18 2.65
N PRO A 216 7.28 21.34 2.05
CA PRO A 216 7.88 22.46 2.79
C PRO A 216 6.88 23.21 3.68
N ALA A 217 7.41 23.92 4.67
CA ALA A 217 6.61 24.66 5.64
C ALA A 217 5.86 25.83 4.99
N ASN A 218 4.70 26.19 5.58
CA ASN A 218 3.93 27.38 5.23
C ASN A 218 3.35 27.46 3.80
N PRO A 219 2.66 26.40 3.31
CA PRO A 219 1.94 26.48 2.05
C PRO A 219 0.87 27.59 2.06
N ASP A 220 0.45 28.04 0.87
CA ASP A 220 -0.70 28.95 0.78
C ASP A 220 -2.00 28.14 0.92
N LEU A 221 -2.77 28.43 1.97
CA LEU A 221 -4.07 27.79 2.26
C LEU A 221 -5.24 28.78 2.04
N LYS A 222 -5.00 29.92 1.39
CA LYS A 222 -6.02 30.93 1.19
C LYS A 222 -6.95 30.54 0.06
N MET A 223 -8.23 30.31 0.38
CA MET A 223 -9.26 30.14 -0.65
C MET A 223 -9.51 31.43 -1.41
N ASP A 224 -9.77 31.31 -2.73
CA ASP A 224 -10.19 32.43 -3.57
C ASP A 224 -11.54 33.01 -3.08
N PRO A 225 -11.68 34.35 -2.95
CA PRO A 225 -12.93 34.98 -2.50
C PRO A 225 -14.17 34.69 -3.36
N ALA A 226 -14.00 34.22 -4.59
CA ALA A 226 -15.13 33.83 -5.47
C ALA A 226 -15.75 32.48 -5.03
N ILE A 227 -15.08 31.73 -4.16
CA ILE A 227 -15.63 30.52 -3.57
C ILE A 227 -16.40 30.89 -2.30
N ASP A 228 -17.71 30.64 -2.31
CA ASP A 228 -18.49 30.70 -1.08
C ASP A 228 -18.20 29.46 -0.23
N ALA A 229 -17.31 29.62 0.76
CA ALA A 229 -16.90 28.52 1.63
C ALA A 229 -18.07 27.90 2.42
N SER A 230 -19.20 28.64 2.61
CA SER A 230 -20.37 28.09 3.31
C SER A 230 -21.07 26.97 2.54
N LEU A 231 -20.88 26.89 1.22
CA LEU A 231 -21.43 25.86 0.34
C LEU A 231 -20.55 24.60 0.28
N LEU A 232 -19.32 24.65 0.78
CA LEU A 232 -18.46 23.47 0.82
C LEU A 232 -18.95 22.47 1.87
N SER A 233 -19.05 21.19 1.46
CA SER A 233 -19.45 20.10 2.33
C SER A 233 -18.89 18.77 1.82
N LYS A 234 -18.76 17.78 2.68
CA LYS A 234 -18.30 16.42 2.28
C LYS A 234 -19.18 15.76 1.21
N GLN A 235 -20.45 16.18 1.10
CA GLN A 235 -21.35 15.68 0.05
C GLN A 235 -20.83 15.94 -1.38
N ILE A 236 -19.96 16.93 -1.56
CA ILE A 236 -19.37 17.27 -2.86
C ILE A 236 -18.60 16.10 -3.45
N LEU A 237 -17.87 15.33 -2.63
CA LEU A 237 -17.08 14.19 -3.09
C LEU A 237 -17.79 12.84 -2.95
N HIS A 238 -19.10 12.81 -2.71
CA HIS A 238 -19.86 11.57 -2.50
C HIS A 238 -19.60 10.50 -3.58
N LEU A 239 -19.63 10.86 -4.87
CA LEU A 239 -19.37 9.92 -5.97
C LEU A 239 -17.88 9.54 -6.08
N TYR A 240 -16.99 10.44 -5.72
CA TYR A 240 -15.55 10.18 -5.65
C TYR A 240 -15.23 9.20 -4.51
N ASP A 241 -15.79 9.43 -3.33
CA ASP A 241 -15.63 8.54 -2.18
C ASP A 241 -16.21 7.14 -2.47
N ALA A 242 -17.38 7.07 -3.10
CA ALA A 242 -18.01 5.82 -3.48
C ALA A 242 -17.14 4.99 -4.44
N PHE A 243 -16.44 5.63 -5.37
CA PHE A 243 -15.49 5.01 -6.30
C PHE A 243 -14.29 4.38 -5.56
N HIS A 244 -13.77 5.02 -4.51
CA HIS A 244 -12.59 4.57 -3.77
C HIS A 244 -12.91 3.62 -2.59
N THR A 245 -14.16 3.57 -2.14
CA THR A 245 -14.55 2.73 -1.00
C THR A 245 -14.39 1.24 -1.33
N PRO A 246 -13.85 0.39 -0.44
CA PRO A 246 -13.81 -1.07 -0.62
C PRO A 246 -15.20 -1.68 -0.82
N ILE A 247 -15.29 -2.77 -1.57
CA ILE A 247 -16.53 -3.52 -1.75
C ILE A 247 -16.82 -4.33 -0.47
N HIS A 248 -18.03 -4.20 0.04
CA HIS A 248 -18.50 -4.94 1.20
C HIS A 248 -19.66 -5.85 0.83
N PHE A 249 -19.60 -7.08 1.34
CA PHE A 249 -20.63 -8.08 1.13
C PHE A 249 -21.42 -8.28 2.41
N THR A 250 -22.74 -8.37 2.27
CA THR A 250 -23.67 -8.65 3.38
C THR A 250 -24.23 -10.07 3.25
N ALA A 251 -24.78 -10.61 4.33
CA ALA A 251 -25.33 -11.95 4.32
C ALA A 251 -26.42 -12.16 3.25
N ASP A 252 -27.22 -11.12 2.96
CA ASP A 252 -28.32 -11.20 1.97
C ASP A 252 -27.84 -11.40 0.54
N GLU A 253 -26.60 -11.07 0.24
CA GLU A 253 -25.99 -11.21 -1.07
C GLU A 253 -25.43 -12.61 -1.29
N LEU A 254 -25.12 -13.32 -0.22
CA LEU A 254 -24.58 -14.67 -0.26
C LEU A 254 -25.70 -15.70 -0.45
N SER A 255 -25.41 -16.80 -1.12
CA SER A 255 -26.36 -17.90 -1.23
C SER A 255 -26.65 -18.56 0.13
N ALA A 256 -27.87 -19.04 0.33
CA ALA A 256 -28.39 -19.48 1.63
C ALA A 256 -27.53 -20.55 2.33
N ALA A 257 -26.83 -21.40 1.57
CA ALA A 257 -25.97 -22.46 2.09
C ALA A 257 -24.73 -21.96 2.83
N TYR A 258 -24.33 -20.66 2.61
CA TYR A 258 -23.14 -20.07 3.16
C TYR A 258 -23.43 -18.96 4.18
N ARG A 259 -24.67 -18.50 4.27
CA ARG A 259 -25.09 -17.42 5.17
C ARG A 259 -24.91 -17.79 6.64
N GLY A 260 -24.38 -16.83 7.42
CA GLY A 260 -24.44 -16.88 8.87
C GLY A 260 -25.78 -16.42 9.39
N ASN A 261 -26.30 -17.14 10.41
CA ASN A 261 -27.48 -16.72 11.19
C ASN A 261 -27.08 -15.94 12.44
N GLU A 262 -25.78 -15.84 12.73
CA GLU A 262 -25.24 -15.17 13.90
C GLU A 262 -24.76 -13.76 13.54
N GLN A 263 -24.95 -12.82 14.45
CA GLN A 263 -24.30 -11.52 14.33
C GLN A 263 -22.78 -11.74 14.26
N ALA A 264 -22.16 -11.22 13.21
CA ALA A 264 -20.72 -11.20 13.09
C ALA A 264 -20.11 -10.51 14.32
N THR A 265 -18.94 -10.96 14.76
CA THR A 265 -18.26 -10.33 15.90
C THR A 265 -18.02 -8.83 15.61
N SER A 266 -17.92 -8.04 16.67
CA SER A 266 -17.66 -6.60 16.55
C SER A 266 -16.40 -6.31 15.73
N GLN A 267 -15.37 -7.17 15.79
CA GLN A 267 -14.15 -7.06 14.99
C GLN A 267 -14.38 -7.30 13.50
N VAL A 268 -15.17 -8.34 13.14
CA VAL A 268 -15.53 -8.60 11.74
C VAL A 268 -16.38 -7.45 11.20
N ASN A 269 -17.36 -6.98 11.99
CA ASN A 269 -18.19 -5.85 11.59
C ASN A 269 -17.39 -4.56 11.44
N ALA A 270 -16.44 -4.28 12.32
CA ALA A 270 -15.56 -3.13 12.21
C ALA A 270 -14.63 -3.21 10.98
N TRP A 271 -14.19 -4.43 10.61
CA TRP A 271 -13.38 -4.65 9.42
C TRP A 271 -14.18 -4.47 8.13
N THR A 272 -15.42 -4.97 8.11
CA THR A 272 -16.29 -5.00 6.94
C THR A 272 -17.25 -3.80 6.86
N ALA A 273 -17.29 -2.94 7.89
CA ALA A 273 -18.07 -1.72 7.85
C ALA A 273 -17.57 -0.78 6.74
N THR A 274 -18.49 -0.15 6.05
CA THR A 274 -18.14 0.95 5.13
C THR A 274 -17.43 2.03 5.94
N PRO A 275 -16.17 2.36 5.64
CA PRO A 275 -15.46 3.41 6.36
C PRO A 275 -16.12 4.76 6.08
N THR A 276 -16.08 5.65 7.06
CA THR A 276 -16.34 7.07 6.81
C THR A 276 -15.26 7.62 5.87
N PRO A 277 -15.48 8.71 5.15
CA PRO A 277 -14.45 9.36 4.33
C PRO A 277 -13.16 9.65 5.13
N LEU A 278 -13.28 10.07 6.39
CA LEU A 278 -12.12 10.27 7.26
C LEU A 278 -11.39 8.96 7.58
N GLU A 279 -12.11 7.89 7.92
CA GLU A 279 -11.50 6.57 8.13
C GLU A 279 -10.90 5.98 6.86
N LEU A 280 -11.45 6.32 5.70
CA LEU A 280 -10.88 5.94 4.41
C LEU A 280 -9.57 6.68 4.18
N SER A 281 -9.53 8.00 4.39
CA SER A 281 -8.32 8.80 4.34
C SER A 281 -7.26 8.30 5.33
N GLU A 282 -7.63 8.03 6.59
CA GLU A 282 -6.74 7.43 7.58
C GLU A 282 -6.21 6.03 7.17
N ARG A 283 -7.03 5.21 6.52
CA ARG A 283 -6.58 3.91 5.98
C ARG A 283 -5.59 4.09 4.84
N LEU A 284 -5.78 5.08 3.99
CA LEU A 284 -4.87 5.40 2.89
C LEU A 284 -3.54 5.97 3.41
N THR A 285 -3.57 6.80 4.45
CA THR A 285 -2.35 7.30 5.10
C THR A 285 -1.58 6.24 5.90
N ALA A 286 -2.25 5.20 6.42
CA ALA A 286 -1.60 4.04 7.02
C ALA A 286 -0.92 3.12 5.99
N ILE A 287 -1.17 3.32 4.70
CA ILE A 287 -0.48 2.68 3.60
C ILE A 287 0.88 3.36 3.43
N GLY A 288 1.92 2.56 3.34
CA GLY A 288 3.27 3.07 3.18
C GLY A 288 4.14 2.08 2.44
N SER A 289 5.42 2.20 2.61
CA SER A 289 6.41 1.24 2.11
C SER A 289 7.80 1.58 2.61
N ASN A 290 8.72 0.62 2.53
CA ASN A 290 10.14 0.90 2.65
C ASN A 290 10.86 0.34 1.43
N ASN A 291 11.90 1.03 0.98
CA ASN A 291 12.93 0.44 0.15
C ASN A 291 14.30 1.00 0.50
N TRP A 292 15.30 0.24 0.21
CA TRP A 292 16.68 0.69 0.24
C TRP A 292 17.54 -0.14 -0.71
N VAL A 293 18.63 0.47 -1.12
CA VAL A 293 19.69 -0.17 -1.89
C VAL A 293 21.03 0.16 -1.26
N VAL A 294 21.92 -0.82 -1.15
CA VAL A 294 23.29 -0.66 -0.69
C VAL A 294 24.27 -1.08 -1.79
N SER A 295 25.36 -0.32 -1.97
CA SER A 295 26.38 -0.63 -2.97
C SER A 295 27.23 -1.83 -2.55
N GLY A 296 27.97 -2.41 -3.50
CA GLY A 296 28.89 -3.52 -3.26
C GLY A 296 30.00 -3.19 -2.26
N SER A 297 30.39 -1.91 -2.12
CA SER A 297 31.33 -1.49 -1.07
C SER A 297 30.82 -1.76 0.35
N ARG A 298 29.52 -1.95 0.52
CA ARG A 298 28.84 -2.22 1.80
C ARG A 298 28.39 -3.66 1.96
N THR A 299 28.80 -4.57 1.08
CA THR A 299 28.47 -5.99 1.12
C THR A 299 29.72 -6.85 1.10
N PRO A 300 29.70 -8.06 1.69
CA PRO A 300 30.83 -8.97 1.61
C PRO A 300 31.10 -9.50 0.20
N THR A 301 30.09 -9.51 -0.66
CA THR A 301 30.15 -10.00 -2.03
C THR A 301 30.76 -9.00 -3.00
N GLY A 302 30.78 -7.70 -2.64
CA GLY A 302 31.19 -6.63 -3.55
C GLY A 302 30.10 -6.25 -4.56
N PHE A 303 28.86 -6.73 -4.38
CA PHE A 303 27.71 -6.46 -5.25
C PHE A 303 26.55 -5.86 -4.46
N PRO A 304 25.69 -5.02 -5.08
CA PRO A 304 24.57 -4.40 -4.42
C PRO A 304 23.54 -5.39 -3.87
N LEU A 305 22.85 -4.94 -2.80
CA LEU A 305 21.62 -5.55 -2.30
C LEU A 305 20.49 -4.55 -2.41
N VAL A 306 19.33 -4.98 -2.90
CA VAL A 306 18.10 -4.18 -2.99
C VAL A 306 17.03 -4.82 -2.11
N ALA A 307 16.40 -4.04 -1.25
CA ALA A 307 15.29 -4.47 -0.40
C ALA A 307 14.07 -3.60 -0.60
N ASN A 308 12.88 -4.21 -0.66
CA ASN A 308 11.62 -3.50 -0.76
C ASN A 308 10.49 -4.24 -0.02
N ASP A 309 9.66 -3.49 0.69
CA ASP A 309 8.45 -3.98 1.34
C ASP A 309 7.33 -2.93 1.21
N PRO A 310 6.48 -3.02 0.18
CA PRO A 310 5.31 -2.17 0.07
C PRO A 310 4.30 -2.49 1.16
N HIS A 311 3.88 -1.48 1.92
CA HIS A 311 2.84 -1.61 2.94
C HIS A 311 1.48 -1.37 2.31
N ARG A 312 0.63 -2.37 2.38
CA ARG A 312 -0.73 -2.33 1.83
C ARG A 312 -1.71 -2.89 2.86
N LEU A 313 -2.99 -2.68 2.61
CA LEU A 313 -4.04 -3.38 3.36
C LEU A 313 -3.81 -4.89 3.26
N GLN A 314 -3.89 -5.57 4.40
CA GLN A 314 -3.83 -7.03 4.44
C GLN A 314 -5.12 -7.61 3.88
N GLY A 315 -4.99 -8.50 2.92
CA GLY A 315 -6.14 -9.07 2.21
C GLY A 315 -5.94 -10.53 1.86
N VAL A 316 -7.03 -11.22 1.69
CA VAL A 316 -7.09 -12.57 1.12
C VAL A 316 -8.16 -12.60 0.02
N PRO A 317 -7.78 -12.89 -1.22
CA PRO A 317 -6.41 -13.13 -1.71
C PRO A 317 -5.47 -11.92 -1.54
N SER A 318 -4.17 -12.18 -1.55
CA SER A 318 -3.15 -11.12 -1.52
C SER A 318 -3.34 -10.12 -2.66
N LEU A 319 -3.01 -8.85 -2.42
CA LEU A 319 -2.95 -7.86 -3.50
C LEU A 319 -1.88 -8.21 -4.53
N ARG A 320 -0.71 -8.68 -4.09
CA ARG A 320 0.40 -8.98 -5.00
C ARG A 320 0.48 -10.46 -5.34
N TYR A 321 1.10 -10.73 -6.50
CA TYR A 321 1.26 -12.04 -7.09
C TYR A 321 2.68 -12.19 -7.63
N TRP A 322 3.38 -13.28 -7.25
CA TRP A 322 4.70 -13.61 -7.75
C TRP A 322 4.63 -14.32 -9.09
N VAL A 323 5.53 -13.95 -10.00
CA VAL A 323 5.69 -14.62 -11.29
C VAL A 323 7.12 -14.50 -11.80
N HIS A 324 7.59 -15.52 -12.53
CA HIS A 324 8.82 -15.52 -13.30
C HIS A 324 8.48 -15.69 -14.78
N LEU A 325 8.94 -14.77 -15.62
CA LEU A 325 8.62 -14.67 -17.03
C LEU A 325 9.88 -14.86 -17.86
N VAL A 326 9.96 -15.96 -18.65
CA VAL A 326 11.15 -16.30 -19.45
C VAL A 326 10.74 -16.54 -20.90
N ALA A 327 11.27 -15.72 -21.81
CA ALA A 327 11.14 -15.84 -23.26
C ALA A 327 12.27 -15.03 -23.94
N PRO A 328 12.49 -15.15 -25.25
CA PRO A 328 13.48 -14.31 -25.91
C PRO A 328 13.25 -12.80 -25.64
N GLY A 329 14.23 -12.16 -24.99
CA GLY A 329 14.16 -10.77 -24.55
C GLY A 329 13.47 -10.51 -23.21
N TRP A 330 13.05 -11.57 -22.52
CA TRP A 330 12.41 -11.52 -21.20
C TRP A 330 13.04 -12.59 -20.30
N ASP A 331 13.53 -12.20 -19.16
CA ASP A 331 13.92 -13.07 -18.06
C ASP A 331 13.81 -12.26 -16.75
N VAL A 332 12.59 -12.23 -16.19
CA VAL A 332 12.27 -11.34 -15.07
C VAL A 332 11.43 -12.06 -14.04
N ILE A 333 11.77 -11.89 -12.76
CA ILE A 333 11.05 -12.46 -11.63
C ILE A 333 10.71 -11.38 -10.60
N GLY A 334 9.52 -11.48 -10.01
CA GLY A 334 9.11 -10.58 -8.93
C GLY A 334 7.61 -10.60 -8.69
N GLY A 335 7.11 -9.51 -8.08
CA GLY A 335 5.70 -9.33 -7.75
C GLY A 335 5.06 -8.18 -8.50
N GLY A 336 3.79 -8.35 -8.82
CA GLY A 336 2.93 -7.33 -9.42
C GLY A 336 1.48 -7.51 -8.96
N GLU A 337 0.60 -6.66 -9.45
CA GLU A 337 -0.84 -6.84 -9.25
C GLU A 337 -1.40 -7.84 -10.27
N PRO A 338 -2.30 -8.78 -9.86
CA PRO A 338 -2.77 -9.85 -10.75
C PRO A 338 -3.50 -9.35 -12.00
N SER A 339 -3.97 -8.12 -12.01
CA SER A 339 -4.67 -7.51 -13.14
C SER A 339 -3.76 -6.97 -14.24
N LEU A 340 -2.43 -7.03 -14.07
CA LEU A 340 -1.44 -6.39 -14.93
C LEU A 340 -0.41 -7.40 -15.47
N PRO A 341 0.02 -7.26 -16.75
CA PRO A 341 1.15 -8.01 -17.28
C PRO A 341 2.49 -7.47 -16.74
N GLY A 342 3.51 -8.32 -16.71
CA GLY A 342 4.87 -7.99 -16.29
C GLY A 342 5.08 -8.09 -14.79
N VAL A 343 6.13 -7.43 -14.29
CA VAL A 343 6.60 -7.42 -12.90
C VAL A 343 6.80 -5.99 -12.41
N SER A 344 6.13 -5.59 -11.34
CA SER A 344 6.26 -4.21 -10.82
C SER A 344 7.46 -4.02 -9.90
N ILE A 345 7.82 -5.06 -9.14
CA ILE A 345 8.95 -5.09 -8.17
C ILE A 345 9.68 -6.40 -8.39
N GLY A 346 10.97 -6.34 -8.68
CA GLY A 346 11.71 -7.58 -8.93
C GLY A 346 13.08 -7.33 -9.52
N HIS A 347 13.58 -8.32 -10.25
CA HIS A 347 14.85 -8.24 -10.97
C HIS A 347 14.80 -9.01 -12.28
N ASN A 348 15.66 -8.63 -13.20
CA ASN A 348 16.08 -9.42 -14.34
C ASN A 348 17.53 -9.90 -14.15
N GLU A 349 18.20 -10.37 -15.22
CA GLU A 349 19.58 -10.85 -15.14
C GLU A 349 20.62 -9.73 -14.90
N ALA A 350 20.24 -8.46 -15.09
CA ALA A 350 21.15 -7.32 -15.03
C ALA A 350 20.95 -6.43 -13.79
N GLY A 351 19.71 -6.25 -13.35
CA GLY A 351 19.41 -5.33 -12.26
C GLY A 351 18.13 -5.65 -11.50
N ALA A 352 18.03 -5.07 -10.32
CA ALA A 352 16.92 -5.20 -9.39
C ALA A 352 16.32 -3.84 -9.07
N TRP A 353 15.00 -3.78 -8.88
CA TRP A 353 14.30 -2.55 -8.54
C TRP A 353 13.20 -2.75 -7.52
N GLY A 354 12.90 -1.66 -6.81
CA GLY A 354 11.83 -1.58 -5.85
C GLY A 354 11.18 -0.20 -5.85
N LEU A 355 10.02 -0.09 -5.24
CA LEU A 355 9.23 1.12 -5.23
C LEU A 355 8.62 1.42 -3.85
N THR A 356 8.47 2.72 -3.55
CA THR A 356 7.70 3.21 -2.40
C THR A 356 6.90 4.43 -2.81
N ILE A 357 5.77 4.71 -2.15
CA ILE A 357 4.94 5.88 -2.46
C ILE A 357 5.77 7.17 -2.33
N PHE A 358 5.69 8.01 -3.36
CA PHE A 358 6.19 9.38 -3.44
C PHE A 358 5.02 10.37 -3.47
N GLY A 359 5.21 11.59 -2.98
CA GLY A 359 4.16 12.59 -2.89
C GLY A 359 4.13 13.55 -4.07
N THR A 360 3.33 13.27 -5.11
CA THR A 360 2.91 14.27 -6.09
C THR A 360 1.45 14.61 -5.88
N ASP A 361 1.08 15.87 -6.06
CA ASP A 361 -0.31 16.30 -6.03
C ASP A 361 -0.89 16.22 -7.44
N MET A 362 -1.74 15.23 -7.68
CA MET A 362 -2.25 14.88 -9.00
C MET A 362 -3.69 15.33 -9.27
N GLU A 363 -4.33 15.99 -8.30
CA GLU A 363 -5.73 16.37 -8.42
C GLU A 363 -5.99 17.81 -7.96
N ASP A 364 -7.08 18.39 -8.44
CA ASP A 364 -7.63 19.66 -7.94
C ASP A 364 -9.17 19.66 -8.05
N LEU A 365 -9.83 20.24 -7.05
CA LEU A 365 -11.27 20.47 -7.03
C LEU A 365 -11.63 21.85 -7.59
N TYR A 366 -12.27 21.87 -8.74
CA TYR A 366 -12.71 23.09 -9.40
C TYR A 366 -14.16 23.41 -9.08
N VAL A 367 -14.43 24.64 -8.65
CA VAL A 367 -15.78 25.16 -8.33
C VAL A 367 -16.25 26.08 -9.45
N TYR A 368 -17.40 25.77 -10.03
CA TYR A 368 -17.97 26.51 -11.16
C TYR A 368 -19.28 27.19 -10.80
N ASP A 369 -19.50 28.38 -11.39
CA ASP A 369 -20.86 28.95 -11.54
C ASP A 369 -21.52 28.29 -12.75
N THR A 370 -22.76 27.81 -12.57
CA THR A 370 -23.61 27.31 -13.67
C THR A 370 -24.60 28.37 -14.12
N ASN A 371 -24.97 28.31 -15.41
CA ASN A 371 -25.92 29.28 -15.98
C ASN A 371 -27.33 29.05 -15.43
N PRO A 372 -27.95 30.02 -14.74
CA PRO A 372 -29.31 29.90 -14.21
C PRO A 372 -30.36 29.55 -15.27
N ASP A 373 -30.18 30.02 -16.52
CA ASP A 373 -31.11 29.80 -17.63
C ASP A 373 -30.82 28.46 -18.36
N ASN A 374 -29.60 27.93 -18.21
CA ASN A 374 -29.19 26.64 -18.82
C ASN A 374 -28.20 25.90 -17.92
N PRO A 375 -28.65 24.98 -17.08
CA PRO A 375 -27.79 24.30 -16.11
C PRO A 375 -26.72 23.37 -16.74
N LEU A 376 -26.72 23.18 -18.06
CA LEU A 376 -25.67 22.48 -18.80
C LEU A 376 -24.55 23.42 -19.25
N GLN A 377 -24.53 24.67 -18.79
CA GLN A 377 -23.44 25.61 -19.07
C GLN A 377 -22.78 26.08 -17.78
N TYR A 378 -21.48 26.26 -17.84
CA TYR A 378 -20.65 26.77 -16.74
C TYR A 378 -19.82 27.99 -17.17
N ARG A 379 -19.47 28.83 -16.22
CA ARG A 379 -18.70 30.06 -16.45
C ARG A 379 -17.23 29.73 -16.73
N TYR A 380 -16.68 30.28 -17.82
CA TYR A 380 -15.27 30.18 -18.15
C TYR A 380 -14.80 31.36 -19.01
N ASN A 381 -13.67 31.98 -18.63
CA ASN A 381 -13.10 33.16 -19.33
C ASN A 381 -14.13 34.26 -19.69
N GLY A 382 -15.04 34.53 -18.76
CA GLY A 382 -16.09 35.58 -18.92
C GLY A 382 -17.26 35.13 -19.78
N GLY A 383 -17.25 33.96 -20.39
CA GLY A 383 -18.32 33.36 -21.19
C GLY A 383 -19.02 32.16 -20.54
N TRP A 384 -19.91 31.55 -21.28
CA TRP A 384 -20.56 30.28 -20.90
C TRP A 384 -20.06 29.17 -21.82
N GLU A 385 -19.50 28.08 -21.24
CA GLU A 385 -19.17 26.86 -21.95
C GLU A 385 -20.19 25.76 -21.64
N THR A 386 -20.43 24.86 -22.61
CA THR A 386 -21.37 23.75 -22.45
C THR A 386 -20.67 22.51 -21.92
N MET A 387 -21.23 21.87 -20.89
CA MET A 387 -20.79 20.60 -20.36
C MET A 387 -20.89 19.51 -21.42
N LYS A 388 -19.90 18.62 -21.46
CA LYS A 388 -20.00 17.36 -22.20
C LYS A 388 -20.87 16.40 -21.40
N VAL A 389 -21.95 15.90 -21.99
CA VAL A 389 -22.88 14.95 -21.37
C VAL A 389 -22.74 13.59 -22.03
N ILE A 390 -22.56 12.53 -21.25
CA ILE A 390 -22.45 11.16 -21.71
C ILE A 390 -23.55 10.34 -21.01
N PRO A 391 -24.65 10.00 -21.72
CA PRO A 391 -25.68 9.15 -21.15
C PRO A 391 -25.15 7.73 -20.92
N GLN A 392 -25.49 7.15 -19.79
CA GLN A 392 -25.12 5.81 -19.39
C GLN A 392 -26.33 5.03 -18.89
N SER A 393 -26.31 3.71 -19.10
CA SER A 393 -27.27 2.78 -18.51
C SER A 393 -26.52 1.81 -17.62
N ILE A 394 -26.84 1.81 -16.34
CA ILE A 394 -26.14 1.01 -15.31
C ILE A 394 -27.05 -0.16 -14.93
N PRO A 395 -26.64 -1.43 -15.18
CA PRO A 395 -27.41 -2.58 -14.74
C PRO A 395 -27.40 -2.69 -13.22
N VAL A 396 -28.57 -2.96 -12.64
CA VAL A 396 -28.73 -3.11 -11.19
C VAL A 396 -29.49 -4.39 -10.88
N LYS A 397 -28.98 -5.20 -9.98
CA LYS A 397 -29.57 -6.48 -9.58
C LYS A 397 -31.02 -6.30 -9.16
N GLY A 398 -31.91 -7.09 -9.75
CA GLY A 398 -33.32 -7.15 -9.36
C GLY A 398 -34.20 -5.98 -9.80
N GLN A 399 -33.70 -5.05 -10.63
CA GLN A 399 -34.47 -3.92 -11.15
C GLN A 399 -34.05 -3.54 -12.57
N ALA A 400 -34.83 -2.64 -13.19
CA ALA A 400 -34.48 -2.10 -14.50
C ALA A 400 -33.16 -1.31 -14.41
N PRO A 401 -32.35 -1.27 -15.48
CA PRO A 401 -31.15 -0.46 -15.52
C PRO A 401 -31.45 1.01 -15.24
N VAL A 402 -30.57 1.66 -14.45
CA VAL A 402 -30.69 3.08 -14.11
C VAL A 402 -29.98 3.93 -15.17
N SER A 403 -30.70 4.91 -15.71
CA SER A 403 -30.14 5.87 -16.67
C SER A 403 -29.55 7.05 -15.92
N VAL A 404 -28.30 7.40 -16.22
CA VAL A 404 -27.59 8.55 -15.64
C VAL A 404 -26.85 9.33 -16.72
N ASP A 405 -26.77 10.64 -16.57
CA ASP A 405 -25.99 11.54 -17.42
C ASP A 405 -24.68 11.87 -16.71
N LEU A 406 -23.57 11.31 -17.19
CA LEU A 406 -22.24 11.71 -16.74
C LEU A 406 -21.87 13.03 -17.38
N LYS A 407 -21.51 14.01 -16.55
CA LYS A 407 -21.21 15.36 -17.00
C LYS A 407 -19.75 15.70 -16.78
N TYR A 408 -19.20 16.46 -17.71
CA TYR A 408 -17.80 16.88 -17.68
C TYR A 408 -17.66 18.34 -18.04
N THR A 409 -16.84 19.04 -17.28
CA THR A 409 -16.28 20.33 -17.67
C THR A 409 -15.00 20.09 -18.48
N ARG A 410 -14.34 21.14 -18.90
CA ARG A 410 -13.00 21.06 -19.52
C ARG A 410 -11.93 20.53 -18.57
N HIS A 411 -12.10 20.69 -17.24
CA HIS A 411 -11.15 20.22 -16.24
C HIS A 411 -11.37 18.77 -15.85
N GLY A 412 -12.59 18.24 -16.00
CA GLY A 412 -12.83 16.83 -15.70
C GLY A 412 -14.27 16.51 -15.33
N PRO A 413 -14.51 15.33 -14.72
CA PRO A 413 -15.83 14.89 -14.32
C PRO A 413 -16.45 15.78 -13.25
N ILE A 414 -17.75 16.09 -13.41
CA ILE A 414 -18.55 16.76 -12.39
C ILE A 414 -18.99 15.71 -11.37
N VAL A 415 -18.53 15.87 -10.15
CA VAL A 415 -18.83 14.94 -9.04
C VAL A 415 -20.05 15.39 -8.24
N PHE A 416 -20.41 16.69 -8.28
CA PHE A 416 -21.55 17.23 -7.57
C PHE A 416 -22.12 18.48 -8.28
N GLU A 417 -23.44 18.63 -8.25
CA GLU A 417 -24.16 19.82 -8.72
C GLU A 417 -25.07 20.36 -7.62
N ASP A 418 -24.83 21.60 -7.20
CA ASP A 418 -25.74 22.36 -6.36
C ASP A 418 -26.65 23.26 -7.25
N LYS A 419 -27.80 22.71 -7.61
CA LYS A 419 -28.77 23.40 -8.49
C LYS A 419 -29.42 24.61 -7.85
N VAL A 420 -29.47 24.67 -6.51
CA VAL A 420 -30.08 25.77 -5.76
C VAL A 420 -29.19 27.01 -5.80
N HIS A 421 -27.88 26.81 -5.66
CA HIS A 421 -26.92 27.90 -5.66
C HIS A 421 -26.21 28.08 -7.01
N HIS A 422 -26.66 27.36 -8.06
CA HIS A 422 -26.05 27.37 -9.39
C HIS A 422 -24.55 27.10 -9.36
N LYS A 423 -24.13 26.03 -8.67
CA LYS A 423 -22.75 25.58 -8.59
C LYS A 423 -22.57 24.17 -9.14
N ALA A 424 -21.42 23.91 -9.72
CA ALA A 424 -20.95 22.57 -10.05
C ALA A 424 -19.51 22.38 -9.56
N TYR A 425 -19.18 21.16 -9.18
CA TYR A 425 -17.87 20.78 -8.66
C TYR A 425 -17.29 19.69 -9.55
N ALA A 426 -16.10 19.93 -10.09
CA ALA A 426 -15.44 18.98 -10.97
C ALA A 426 -14.01 18.68 -10.46
N VAL A 427 -13.59 17.43 -10.62
CA VAL A 427 -12.24 16.98 -10.28
C VAL A 427 -11.39 16.97 -11.54
N ARG A 428 -10.26 17.68 -11.52
CA ARG A 428 -9.20 17.51 -12.50
C ARG A 428 -8.18 16.53 -11.95
N ALA A 429 -7.90 15.45 -12.70
CA ALA A 429 -6.99 14.40 -12.25
C ALA A 429 -5.99 14.06 -13.36
N ALA A 430 -4.69 14.19 -13.06
CA ALA A 430 -3.61 13.87 -14.00
C ALA A 430 -3.55 12.37 -14.31
N TRP A 431 -4.06 11.55 -13.43
CA TRP A 431 -4.13 10.10 -13.66
C TRP A 431 -5.23 9.69 -14.65
N LEU A 432 -6.11 10.63 -15.10
CA LEU A 432 -7.02 10.42 -16.23
C LEU A 432 -6.35 10.67 -17.58
N ASP A 433 -5.16 11.24 -17.62
CA ASP A 433 -4.43 11.50 -18.86
C ASP A 433 -3.94 10.20 -19.51
N THR A 434 -3.58 10.28 -20.81
CA THR A 434 -2.93 9.20 -21.53
C THR A 434 -1.59 8.84 -20.89
N GLY A 435 -1.29 7.55 -20.76
CA GLY A 435 -0.05 7.05 -20.16
C GLY A 435 -0.06 7.03 -18.63
N ALA A 436 -1.23 7.12 -18.01
CA ALA A 436 -1.36 7.10 -16.57
C ALA A 436 -2.09 5.86 -16.01
N ALA A 437 -2.14 4.74 -16.74
CA ALA A 437 -2.56 3.48 -16.13
C ALA A 437 -1.50 3.00 -15.13
N PRO A 438 -1.92 2.65 -13.90
CA PRO A 438 -0.99 2.34 -12.82
C PRO A 438 -0.06 1.17 -13.14
N TYR A 439 1.22 1.31 -12.79
CA TYR A 439 2.30 0.30 -12.87
C TYR A 439 2.67 -0.25 -14.25
N LEU A 440 1.92 0.01 -15.32
CA LEU A 440 2.19 -0.60 -16.64
C LEU A 440 3.54 -0.18 -17.26
N ALA A 441 4.13 0.93 -16.81
CA ALA A 441 5.48 1.32 -17.22
C ALA A 441 6.55 0.28 -16.80
N SER A 442 6.23 -0.62 -15.84
CA SER A 442 7.10 -1.72 -15.46
C SER A 442 7.48 -2.63 -16.62
N LEU A 443 6.65 -2.77 -17.65
CA LEU A 443 7.00 -3.52 -18.88
C LEU A 443 8.30 -3.02 -19.56
N ARG A 444 8.65 -1.74 -19.40
CA ARG A 444 9.94 -1.21 -19.86
C ARG A 444 11.05 -1.48 -18.85
N MET A 445 10.74 -1.42 -17.55
CA MET A 445 11.68 -1.70 -16.47
C MET A 445 12.11 -3.16 -16.48
N ASP A 446 11.19 -4.07 -16.78
CA ASP A 446 11.42 -5.52 -16.88
C ASP A 446 12.55 -5.88 -17.87
N GLN A 447 12.80 -5.02 -18.87
CA GLN A 447 13.82 -5.21 -19.91
C GLN A 447 15.01 -4.25 -19.76
N ALA A 448 15.10 -3.47 -18.67
CA ALA A 448 16.21 -2.55 -18.46
C ALA A 448 17.44 -3.33 -17.93
N HIS A 449 18.60 -3.14 -18.58
CA HIS A 449 19.86 -3.81 -18.22
C HIS A 449 20.91 -2.84 -17.66
N THR A 450 20.61 -1.55 -17.65
CA THR A 450 21.47 -0.49 -17.10
C THR A 450 20.63 0.54 -16.36
N TRP A 451 21.29 1.35 -15.53
CA TRP A 451 20.63 2.48 -14.89
C TRP A 451 20.00 3.45 -15.89
N GLU A 452 20.70 3.75 -16.97
CA GLU A 452 20.23 4.69 -18.00
C GLU A 452 18.96 4.17 -18.70
N GLU A 453 18.88 2.86 -18.96
CA GLU A 453 17.67 2.22 -19.50
C GLU A 453 16.53 2.22 -18.49
N PHE A 454 16.84 1.97 -17.22
CA PHE A 454 15.85 2.01 -16.14
C PHE A 454 15.33 3.43 -15.91
N GLU A 455 16.20 4.43 -15.83
CA GLU A 455 15.83 5.84 -15.72
C GLU A 455 14.98 6.30 -16.92
N ALA A 456 15.34 5.86 -18.14
CA ALA A 456 14.54 6.11 -19.32
C ALA A 456 13.15 5.45 -19.24
N ALA A 457 13.04 4.24 -18.70
CA ALA A 457 11.78 3.56 -18.44
C ALA A 457 10.94 4.31 -17.39
N CYS A 458 11.55 4.85 -16.35
CA CYS A 458 10.88 5.66 -15.31
C CYS A 458 10.11 6.85 -15.90
N ASN A 459 10.55 7.45 -17.02
CA ASN A 459 9.85 8.56 -17.68
C ASN A 459 8.44 8.21 -18.19
N TYR A 460 8.10 6.94 -18.22
CA TYR A 460 6.76 6.44 -18.61
C TYR A 460 5.87 6.12 -17.40
N SER A 461 6.41 6.17 -16.17
CA SER A 461 5.70 5.82 -14.93
C SER A 461 5.02 7.06 -14.33
N ARG A 462 3.80 7.34 -14.79
CA ARG A 462 3.04 8.52 -14.34
C ARG A 462 2.20 8.27 -13.10
N THR A 463 1.80 7.03 -12.85
CA THR A 463 0.96 6.63 -11.71
C THR A 463 1.23 5.20 -11.26
N PRO A 464 1.11 4.93 -9.94
CA PRO A 464 1.12 5.92 -8.88
C PRO A 464 2.46 6.66 -8.81
N ALA A 465 2.51 7.75 -8.04
CA ALA A 465 3.79 8.41 -7.77
C ALA A 465 4.64 7.54 -6.83
N GLU A 466 5.88 7.25 -7.23
CA GLU A 466 6.73 6.29 -6.53
C GLU A 466 8.18 6.77 -6.42
N ASN A 467 8.87 6.32 -5.38
CA ASN A 467 10.31 6.37 -5.23
C ASN A 467 10.90 5.08 -5.78
N MET A 468 11.48 5.11 -6.95
CA MET A 468 12.13 3.96 -7.58
C MET A 468 13.58 3.83 -7.11
N VAL A 469 14.00 2.65 -6.66
CA VAL A 469 15.41 2.32 -6.40
C VAL A 469 15.89 1.25 -7.38
N TRP A 470 17.17 1.32 -7.72
CA TRP A 470 17.86 0.40 -8.63
C TRP A 470 19.18 -0.08 -8.03
N GLY A 471 19.53 -1.34 -8.26
CA GLY A 471 20.86 -1.90 -8.01
C GLY A 471 21.21 -2.91 -9.09
N ASP A 472 22.42 -2.87 -9.66
CA ASP A 472 22.79 -3.73 -10.78
C ASP A 472 24.08 -4.55 -10.53
N VAL A 473 24.30 -5.54 -11.40
CA VAL A 473 25.50 -6.40 -11.39
C VAL A 473 26.82 -5.65 -11.69
N LYS A 474 26.77 -4.36 -12.02
CA LYS A 474 27.93 -3.49 -12.26
C LYS A 474 28.23 -2.57 -11.07
N ASP A 475 27.62 -2.82 -9.91
CA ASP A 475 27.72 -2.03 -8.68
C ASP A 475 27.18 -0.59 -8.81
N ASN A 476 26.26 -0.32 -9.75
CA ASN A 476 25.53 0.94 -9.71
C ASN A 476 24.33 0.81 -8.78
N ILE A 477 24.11 1.87 -7.99
CA ILE A 477 22.89 2.04 -7.19
C ILE A 477 22.24 3.38 -7.53
N GLY A 478 20.92 3.38 -7.78
CA GLY A 478 20.21 4.56 -8.24
C GLY A 478 18.88 4.77 -7.52
N TYR A 479 18.42 6.02 -7.59
CA TYR A 479 17.11 6.46 -7.13
C TYR A 479 16.52 7.45 -8.12
N GLN A 480 15.24 7.29 -8.46
CA GLN A 480 14.44 8.21 -9.27
C GLN A 480 13.02 8.29 -8.68
N ALA A 481 12.58 9.49 -8.33
CA ALA A 481 11.17 9.74 -8.06
C ALA A 481 10.39 9.77 -9.38
N VAL A 482 9.23 9.12 -9.41
CA VAL A 482 8.33 9.09 -10.57
C VAL A 482 6.93 9.54 -10.18
N GLY A 483 6.13 9.97 -11.15
CA GLY A 483 4.75 10.37 -10.95
C GLY A 483 4.35 11.53 -11.86
N ALA A 484 3.05 11.68 -12.11
CA ALA A 484 2.52 12.89 -12.71
C ALA A 484 2.60 14.03 -11.69
N ALA A 485 3.18 15.15 -12.07
CA ALA A 485 3.39 16.31 -11.20
C ALA A 485 2.91 17.59 -11.91
N PRO A 486 1.61 17.87 -11.91
CA PRO A 486 1.04 19.08 -12.49
C PRO A 486 1.63 20.34 -11.85
N ARG A 487 1.93 21.34 -12.66
CA ARG A 487 2.45 22.62 -12.19
C ARG A 487 1.33 23.62 -11.97
N ARG A 488 1.31 24.21 -10.77
CA ARG A 488 0.32 25.18 -10.32
C ARG A 488 0.95 26.56 -10.12
N PRO A 489 0.90 27.47 -11.11
CA PRO A 489 1.67 28.71 -11.04
C PRO A 489 1.19 29.71 -9.99
N ASN A 490 -0.05 29.57 -9.47
CA ASN A 490 -0.65 30.59 -8.62
C ASN A 490 -1.52 30.05 -7.45
N TRP A 491 -1.45 28.77 -7.13
CA TRP A 491 -2.05 28.15 -5.94
C TRP A 491 -1.28 26.90 -5.49
N SER A 492 -1.56 26.44 -4.28
CA SER A 492 -0.83 25.32 -3.67
C SER A 492 -1.36 23.93 -4.03
N GLY A 493 -2.58 23.81 -4.56
CA GLY A 493 -3.28 22.53 -4.69
C GLY A 493 -3.98 22.06 -3.41
N LEU A 494 -3.83 22.75 -2.29
CA LEU A 494 -4.34 22.31 -0.99
C LEU A 494 -5.78 22.78 -0.68
N VAL A 495 -6.36 23.65 -1.50
CA VAL A 495 -7.73 24.15 -1.33
C VAL A 495 -8.38 24.32 -2.70
N PRO A 496 -9.72 24.13 -2.82
CA PRO A 496 -10.43 24.25 -4.08
C PRO A 496 -10.27 25.62 -4.75
N VAL A 497 -10.30 25.62 -6.07
CA VAL A 497 -10.14 26.83 -6.89
C VAL A 497 -11.33 27.06 -7.81
N PRO A 498 -11.63 28.34 -8.21
CA PRO A 498 -12.63 28.62 -9.22
C PRO A 498 -12.28 28.01 -10.58
N GLY A 499 -13.25 27.38 -11.23
CA GLY A 499 -13.11 26.81 -12.57
C GLY A 499 -13.29 27.84 -13.70
N ASP A 500 -13.06 29.11 -13.44
CA ASP A 500 -13.39 30.23 -14.31
C ASP A 500 -12.27 30.64 -15.29
N GLY A 501 -11.15 29.91 -15.31
CA GLY A 501 -10.00 30.13 -16.19
C GLY A 501 -8.82 30.87 -15.55
N ARG A 502 -8.91 31.26 -14.28
CA ARG A 502 -7.80 31.90 -13.56
C ARG A 502 -6.79 30.91 -12.98
N TYR A 503 -7.19 29.66 -12.80
CA TYR A 503 -6.42 28.58 -12.16
C TYR A 503 -6.23 27.42 -13.15
N GLU A 504 -5.19 27.51 -13.96
CA GLU A 504 -4.88 26.48 -14.95
C GLU A 504 -3.54 25.83 -14.64
N TRP A 505 -3.43 24.51 -14.84
CA TRP A 505 -2.16 23.84 -14.80
C TRP A 505 -1.27 24.33 -15.93
N ASP A 506 -0.03 24.68 -15.62
CA ASP A 506 1.02 25.00 -16.60
C ASP A 506 1.81 23.73 -16.97
N GLY A 507 1.13 22.75 -17.54
CA GLY A 507 1.69 21.45 -17.87
C GLY A 507 1.99 20.57 -16.66
N SER A 508 2.93 19.64 -16.83
CA SER A 508 3.42 18.73 -15.80
C SER A 508 4.94 18.73 -15.80
N LEU A 509 5.55 18.63 -14.63
CA LEU A 509 6.99 18.49 -14.52
C LEU A 509 7.45 17.18 -15.19
N ALA A 510 8.54 17.23 -15.95
CA ALA A 510 9.14 16.02 -16.51
C ALA A 510 9.63 15.10 -15.37
N ILE A 511 9.38 13.81 -15.47
CA ILE A 511 9.80 12.83 -14.45
C ILE A 511 11.30 12.89 -14.21
N ALA A 512 12.12 13.07 -15.25
CA ALA A 512 13.57 13.26 -15.12
C ALA A 512 13.98 14.51 -14.30
N ALA A 513 13.08 15.48 -14.08
CA ALA A 513 13.32 16.64 -13.22
C ALA A 513 12.91 16.43 -11.76
N LEU A 514 12.21 15.34 -11.46
CA LEU A 514 11.90 14.91 -10.10
C LEU A 514 13.19 14.51 -9.35
N PRO A 515 13.20 14.48 -8.02
CA PRO A 515 14.38 14.09 -7.26
C PRO A 515 14.97 12.75 -7.69
N HIS A 516 16.29 12.71 -7.92
CA HIS A 516 17.02 11.53 -8.36
C HIS A 516 18.48 11.56 -7.89
N VAL A 517 19.12 10.42 -7.83
CA VAL A 517 20.56 10.28 -7.56
C VAL A 517 21.10 8.97 -8.09
N LEU A 518 22.31 9.01 -8.64
CA LEU A 518 23.09 7.84 -9.04
C LEU A 518 24.36 7.77 -8.17
N ASN A 519 24.68 6.59 -7.67
CA ASN A 519 25.87 6.26 -6.89
C ASN A 519 26.15 7.27 -5.76
N PRO A 520 25.21 7.45 -4.81
CA PRO A 520 25.37 8.40 -3.71
C PRO A 520 26.64 8.07 -2.90
N ALA A 521 27.40 9.10 -2.51
CA ALA A 521 28.69 8.96 -1.81
C ALA A 521 28.59 8.17 -0.49
N LYS A 522 27.41 8.16 0.16
CA LYS A 522 27.18 7.37 1.37
C LYS A 522 27.06 5.85 1.11
N GLY A 523 27.05 5.42 -0.17
CA GLY A 523 26.99 4.02 -0.58
C GLY A 523 25.65 3.33 -0.32
N TYR A 524 24.59 4.07 -0.10
CA TYR A 524 23.22 3.57 -0.01
C TYR A 524 22.20 4.66 -0.31
N TRP A 525 20.97 4.25 -0.59
CA TRP A 525 19.79 5.12 -0.61
C TRP A 525 18.63 4.41 0.07
N ASN A 526 17.77 5.14 0.78
CA ASN A 526 16.58 4.58 1.43
C ASN A 526 15.41 5.55 1.37
N THR A 527 14.20 5.00 1.28
CA THR A 527 12.95 5.76 1.34
C THR A 527 11.92 5.01 2.19
N SER A 528 11.11 5.76 2.94
CA SER A 528 10.01 5.23 3.74
C SER A 528 8.79 6.17 3.68
N ASN A 529 8.53 6.75 2.51
CA ASN A 529 7.48 7.74 2.23
C ASN A 529 7.70 9.11 2.91
N ASN A 530 8.86 9.34 3.47
CA ASN A 530 9.24 10.60 4.11
C ASN A 530 9.64 11.65 3.08
N TYR A 531 9.70 12.90 3.50
CA TYR A 531 10.16 14.03 2.70
C TYR A 531 11.62 13.81 2.25
N LEU A 532 11.86 13.74 0.94
CA LEU A 532 13.16 13.48 0.33
C LEU A 532 13.59 14.57 -0.66
N ILE A 533 12.90 15.71 -0.63
CA ILE A 533 13.16 16.78 -1.60
C ILE A 533 14.50 17.45 -1.28
N PRO A 534 15.42 17.58 -2.25
CA PRO A 534 16.70 18.25 -2.02
C PRO A 534 16.52 19.70 -1.60
N PRO A 535 17.42 20.22 -0.74
CA PRO A 535 17.40 21.66 -0.38
C PRO A 535 17.43 22.53 -1.64
N HIS A 536 16.59 23.58 -1.67
CA HIS A 536 16.49 24.53 -2.80
C HIS A 536 16.03 23.92 -4.13
N TRP A 537 15.33 22.80 -4.09
CA TRP A 537 14.68 22.24 -5.28
C TRP A 537 13.61 23.23 -5.80
N PRO A 538 13.58 23.56 -7.12
CA PRO A 538 12.88 24.77 -7.58
C PRO A 538 11.43 24.57 -7.97
N TYR A 539 10.79 23.40 -7.67
CA TYR A 539 9.48 23.04 -8.19
C TYR A 539 8.49 22.65 -7.10
N ASP A 540 8.49 23.38 -5.96
CA ASP A 540 7.58 23.10 -4.83
C ASP A 540 6.09 23.16 -5.24
N ASP A 541 5.76 23.88 -6.34
CA ASP A 541 4.42 23.98 -6.93
C ASP A 541 3.89 22.69 -7.58
N ALA A 542 4.70 21.64 -7.68
CA ALA A 542 4.36 20.37 -8.33
C ALA A 542 4.28 19.17 -7.37
N LEU A 543 4.49 19.37 -6.07
CA LEU A 543 4.56 18.30 -5.09
C LEU A 543 3.53 18.47 -3.98
N HIS A 544 3.30 17.36 -3.28
CA HIS A 544 2.47 17.32 -2.08
C HIS A 544 3.18 18.00 -0.90
N TYR A 545 2.41 18.50 0.07
CA TYR A 545 2.93 19.17 1.28
C TYR A 545 2.86 18.28 2.54
N GLN A 546 2.25 17.12 2.45
CA GLN A 546 2.11 16.17 3.56
C GLN A 546 2.84 14.87 3.22
N TRP A 547 3.67 14.40 4.13
CA TRP A 547 4.54 13.23 3.98
C TRP A 547 4.44 12.37 5.23
N ALA A 548 4.80 11.09 5.12
CA ALA A 548 4.90 10.25 6.31
C ALA A 548 5.99 10.76 7.27
N ASP A 549 5.81 10.49 8.57
CA ASP A 549 6.85 10.68 9.57
C ASP A 549 8.17 9.98 9.16
N ALA A 550 9.31 10.61 9.44
CA ALA A 550 10.62 10.11 9.01
C ALA A 550 11.14 8.92 9.83
N TYR A 551 10.46 8.50 10.90
CA TYR A 551 10.97 7.52 11.87
C TYR A 551 11.40 6.19 11.28
N ARG A 552 10.67 5.66 10.28
CA ARG A 552 11.04 4.42 9.58
C ARG A 552 12.33 4.61 8.78
N SER A 553 12.42 5.70 8.04
CA SER A 553 13.60 6.06 7.26
C SER A 553 14.82 6.34 8.15
N GLU A 554 14.64 7.01 9.28
CA GLU A 554 15.69 7.26 10.29
C GLU A 554 16.19 5.93 10.88
N SER A 555 15.29 5.00 11.22
CA SER A 555 15.66 3.69 11.75
C SER A 555 16.45 2.86 10.72
N VAL A 556 16.09 2.92 9.42
CA VAL A 556 16.88 2.32 8.34
C VAL A 556 18.25 2.98 8.25
N ALA A 557 18.31 4.30 8.25
CA ALA A 557 19.55 5.05 8.13
C ALA A 557 20.49 4.79 9.32
N GLU A 558 20.01 4.71 10.57
CA GLU A 558 20.83 4.38 11.75
C GLU A 558 21.56 3.04 11.57
N VAL A 559 20.92 2.04 11.00
CA VAL A 559 21.53 0.74 10.73
C VAL A 559 22.51 0.82 9.59
N LEU A 560 22.13 1.45 8.47
CA LEU A 560 22.99 1.57 7.29
C LEU A 560 24.22 2.46 7.54
N ASP A 561 24.14 3.46 8.40
CA ASP A 561 25.26 4.34 8.78
C ASP A 561 26.26 3.68 9.75
N SER A 562 25.99 2.47 10.23
CA SER A 562 26.89 1.75 11.16
C SER A 562 28.27 1.42 10.57
N GLY A 563 28.48 1.58 9.26
CA GLY A 563 29.76 1.34 8.58
C GLY A 563 30.12 -0.14 8.40
N ARG A 564 29.29 -1.08 8.84
CA ARG A 564 29.50 -2.52 8.64
C ARG A 564 29.10 -2.94 7.23
N GLN A 565 29.53 -4.10 6.82
CA GLN A 565 29.01 -4.77 5.63
C GLN A 565 27.71 -5.50 5.93
N PHE A 566 26.85 -5.62 4.93
CA PHE A 566 25.51 -6.17 5.03
C PHE A 566 25.35 -7.41 4.14
N THR A 567 24.67 -8.42 4.67
CA THR A 567 24.29 -9.64 3.96
C THR A 567 22.77 -9.63 3.69
N VAL A 568 22.28 -10.57 2.88
CA VAL A 568 20.83 -10.80 2.69
C VAL A 568 20.13 -11.03 4.04
N ALA A 569 20.77 -11.76 4.96
CA ALA A 569 20.23 -11.99 6.30
C ALA A 569 20.13 -10.70 7.13
N ASP A 570 21.10 -9.78 6.99
CA ASP A 570 21.04 -8.46 7.64
C ASP A 570 19.91 -7.60 7.07
N MET A 571 19.70 -7.64 5.75
CA MET A 571 18.57 -6.94 5.12
C MET A 571 17.23 -7.51 5.60
N ALA A 572 17.11 -8.84 5.73
CA ALA A 572 15.91 -9.47 6.28
C ALA A 572 15.67 -9.07 7.75
N ALA A 573 16.71 -9.00 8.55
CA ALA A 573 16.63 -8.51 9.92
C ALA A 573 16.19 -7.04 9.98
N LEU A 574 16.68 -6.22 9.05
CA LEU A 574 16.29 -4.81 8.95
C LEU A 574 14.83 -4.63 8.52
N GLN A 575 14.33 -5.40 7.54
CA GLN A 575 12.92 -5.38 7.15
C GLN A 575 11.96 -5.83 8.28
N ASN A 576 12.46 -6.61 9.24
CA ASN A 576 11.67 -7.06 10.39
C ASN A 576 12.05 -6.30 11.68
N ASN A 577 12.73 -5.17 11.56
CA ASN A 577 13.11 -4.36 12.71
C ASN A 577 11.89 -3.62 13.28
N VAL A 578 11.71 -3.73 14.59
CA VAL A 578 10.59 -3.16 15.31
C VAL A 578 11.04 -2.18 16.41
N LEU A 579 12.14 -1.46 16.19
CA LEU A 579 12.57 -0.37 17.05
C LEU A 579 11.67 0.85 16.85
N SER A 580 11.05 1.34 17.92
CA SER A 580 10.23 2.57 17.91
C SER A 580 11.06 3.80 18.25
N ILE A 581 11.33 4.66 17.26
CA ILE A 581 12.02 5.95 17.48
C ILE A 581 11.15 6.92 18.30
N PRO A 582 9.83 7.04 18.07
CA PRO A 582 8.97 7.85 18.92
C PRO A 582 9.05 7.46 20.39
N ALA A 583 9.12 6.16 20.71
CA ALA A 583 9.30 5.69 22.09
C ALA A 583 10.58 6.21 22.73
N ARG A 584 11.70 6.25 21.99
CA ARG A 584 12.97 6.83 22.49
C ARG A 584 12.86 8.32 22.84
N SER A 585 11.95 9.04 22.19
CA SER A 585 11.72 10.47 22.43
C SER A 585 10.70 10.71 23.55
N LEU A 586 9.64 9.91 23.61
CA LEU A 586 8.50 10.13 24.50
C LEU A 586 8.71 9.53 25.90
N VAL A 587 9.21 8.29 25.98
CA VAL A 587 9.35 7.58 27.27
C VAL A 587 10.22 8.34 28.27
N PRO A 588 11.37 8.93 27.90
CA PRO A 588 12.19 9.70 28.84
C PRO A 588 11.48 10.89 29.47
N LEU A 589 10.42 11.41 28.85
CA LEU A 589 9.63 12.52 29.41
C LEU A 589 8.90 12.13 30.69
N LEU A 590 8.68 10.85 30.96
CA LEU A 590 8.09 10.35 32.20
C LEU A 590 9.06 10.39 33.40
N ARG A 591 10.34 10.65 33.16
CA ARG A 591 11.34 10.67 34.25
C ARG A 591 11.05 11.83 35.22
N ASP A 592 11.13 11.51 36.50
CA ASP A 592 10.98 12.49 37.59
C ASP A 592 9.58 13.13 37.68
N ILE A 593 8.60 12.69 36.91
CA ILE A 593 7.21 13.14 37.07
C ILE A 593 6.58 12.39 38.26
N PRO A 594 5.98 13.07 39.21
CA PRO A 594 5.22 12.44 40.29
C PRO A 594 3.98 11.72 39.71
N ILE A 595 3.82 10.45 40.05
CA ILE A 595 2.66 9.63 39.67
C ILE A 595 2.06 9.08 40.96
N ASP A 596 0.80 9.38 41.23
CA ASP A 596 0.16 9.03 42.53
C ASP A 596 -0.31 7.57 42.56
N ASP A 597 -0.77 7.04 41.41
CA ASP A 597 -1.25 5.66 41.30
C ASP A 597 -0.12 4.64 41.18
N LEU A 598 -0.12 3.65 42.09
CA LEU A 598 0.94 2.64 42.17
C LEU A 598 1.09 1.80 40.87
N VAL A 599 -0.02 1.48 40.20
CA VAL A 599 0.02 0.66 38.96
C VAL A 599 0.62 1.48 37.83
N SER A 600 0.26 2.75 37.71
CA SER A 600 0.85 3.68 36.74
C SER A 600 2.32 3.96 37.04
N GLN A 601 2.74 4.02 38.31
CA GLN A 601 4.16 4.12 38.71
C GLN A 601 4.95 2.91 38.21
N GLN A 602 4.42 1.70 38.39
CA GLN A 602 5.05 0.45 37.92
C GLN A 602 5.11 0.40 36.40
N ALA A 603 4.06 0.85 35.72
CA ALA A 603 4.04 0.95 34.27
C ALA A 603 5.12 1.94 33.75
N ALA A 604 5.23 3.13 34.34
CA ALA A 604 6.26 4.10 34.02
C ALA A 604 7.68 3.54 34.26
N ALA A 605 7.91 2.85 35.38
CA ALA A 605 9.20 2.24 35.68
C ALA A 605 9.58 1.16 34.65
N ARG A 606 8.62 0.36 34.17
CA ARG A 606 8.84 -0.62 33.09
C ARG A 606 9.21 0.08 31.77
N LEU A 607 8.49 1.14 31.42
CA LEU A 607 8.79 1.94 30.21
C LEU A 607 10.19 2.54 30.29
N LEU A 608 10.57 3.16 31.41
CA LEU A 608 11.87 3.80 31.60
C LEU A 608 13.07 2.83 31.58
N SER A 609 12.83 1.54 31.81
CA SER A 609 13.83 0.47 31.72
C SER A 609 13.83 -0.28 30.39
N TRP A 610 12.93 0.08 29.48
CA TRP A 610 12.72 -0.64 28.21
C TRP A 610 13.71 -0.22 27.12
N ASN A 611 13.98 -1.13 26.18
CA ASN A 611 14.88 -0.95 25.05
C ASN A 611 14.19 -0.42 23.77
N PHE A 612 12.93 -0.05 23.84
CA PHE A 612 12.10 0.50 22.75
C PHE A 612 11.84 -0.48 21.57
N ILE A 613 12.04 -1.77 21.79
CA ILE A 613 11.75 -2.81 20.81
C ILE A 613 10.28 -3.24 20.96
N MET A 614 9.48 -3.02 19.95
CA MET A 614 8.05 -3.34 19.90
C MET A 614 7.84 -4.84 19.65
N ASP A 615 8.45 -5.70 20.49
CA ASP A 615 8.29 -7.15 20.39
C ASP A 615 6.94 -7.59 20.96
N LYS A 616 6.27 -8.54 20.27
CA LYS A 616 4.97 -9.09 20.67
C LYS A 616 4.94 -9.68 22.09
N ASP A 617 6.07 -10.21 22.57
CA ASP A 617 6.19 -10.82 23.89
C ASP A 617 6.61 -9.80 24.98
N SER A 618 6.85 -8.53 24.59
CA SER A 618 7.29 -7.46 25.51
C SER A 618 6.11 -6.79 26.21
N VAL A 619 6.11 -6.81 27.54
CA VAL A 619 5.16 -6.07 28.38
C VAL A 619 5.32 -4.56 28.23
N PRO A 620 6.55 -3.98 28.33
CA PRO A 620 6.72 -2.55 28.08
C PRO A 620 6.21 -2.10 26.71
N ALA A 621 6.37 -2.91 25.65
CA ALA A 621 5.85 -2.60 24.32
C ALA A 621 4.32 -2.50 24.32
N GLY A 622 3.64 -3.42 25.00
CA GLY A 622 2.18 -3.36 25.12
C GLY A 622 1.69 -2.15 25.94
N ILE A 623 2.41 -1.78 27.01
CA ILE A 623 2.11 -0.56 27.79
C ILE A 623 2.34 0.68 26.91
N TYR A 624 3.46 0.75 26.18
CA TYR A 624 3.78 1.88 25.32
C TYR A 624 2.76 2.05 24.20
N GLU A 625 2.40 0.98 23.51
CA GLU A 625 1.41 1.01 22.44
C GLU A 625 0.08 1.61 22.91
N MET A 626 -0.39 1.17 24.09
CA MET A 626 -1.63 1.70 24.64
C MET A 626 -1.47 3.16 25.10
N TRP A 627 -0.34 3.50 25.72
CA TRP A 627 -0.04 4.88 26.13
C TRP A 627 0.04 5.83 24.93
N GLN A 628 0.73 5.44 23.87
CA GLN A 628 0.83 6.20 22.63
C GLN A 628 -0.54 6.46 22.00
N ARG A 629 -1.43 5.46 21.99
CA ARG A 629 -2.79 5.62 21.44
C ARG A 629 -3.60 6.64 22.21
N HIS A 630 -3.59 6.58 23.54
CA HIS A 630 -4.27 7.56 24.41
C HIS A 630 -3.63 8.94 24.26
N LEU A 631 -2.32 9.01 24.21
CA LEU A 631 -1.58 10.26 24.05
C LEU A 631 -1.92 10.97 22.72
N GLN A 632 -2.01 10.22 21.62
CA GLN A 632 -2.41 10.76 20.32
C GLN A 632 -3.87 11.21 20.31
N ALA A 633 -4.77 10.41 20.91
CA ALA A 633 -6.17 10.78 21.03
C ALA A 633 -6.35 12.06 21.87
N ASP A 634 -5.66 12.17 23.01
CA ASP A 634 -5.69 13.35 23.87
C ASP A 634 -5.06 14.59 23.17
N MET A 635 -3.96 14.39 22.42
CA MET A 635 -3.32 15.44 21.62
C MET A 635 -4.28 15.99 20.56
N ARG A 636 -4.98 15.11 19.86
CA ARG A 636 -6.02 15.51 18.91
C ARG A 636 -7.15 16.31 19.58
N GLN A 637 -7.61 15.87 20.75
CA GLN A 637 -8.63 16.60 21.51
C GLN A 637 -8.12 17.98 21.99
N LEU A 638 -6.86 18.07 22.36
CA LEU A 638 -6.23 19.33 22.81
C LEU A 638 -6.12 20.35 21.67
N LEU A 639 -5.76 19.90 20.47
CA LEU A 639 -5.42 20.76 19.34
C LEU A 639 -6.57 21.04 18.41
N VAL A 640 -7.49 20.06 18.22
CA VAL A 640 -8.55 20.10 17.22
C VAL A 640 -9.91 20.27 17.90
N PRO A 641 -10.52 21.47 17.84
CA PRO A 641 -11.87 21.69 18.32
C PRO A 641 -12.88 20.72 17.69
N THR A 642 -13.93 20.38 18.45
CA THR A 642 -14.92 19.36 18.07
C THR A 642 -15.51 19.57 16.67
N GLU A 643 -15.76 20.83 16.31
CA GLU A 643 -16.33 21.23 15.01
C GLU A 643 -15.37 20.99 13.83
N ALA A 644 -14.05 20.92 14.08
CA ALA A 644 -13.03 20.65 13.06
C ALA A 644 -12.60 19.18 12.99
N GLN A 645 -12.90 18.36 14.01
CA GLN A 645 -12.55 16.93 14.05
C GLN A 645 -13.03 16.11 12.85
N PRO A 646 -14.14 16.43 12.17
CA PRO A 646 -14.52 15.73 10.95
C PRO A 646 -13.61 15.98 9.74
N PHE A 647 -12.73 16.99 9.80
CA PHE A 647 -11.90 17.44 8.67
C PHE A 647 -10.39 17.30 8.93
N ILE A 648 -9.98 17.20 10.19
CA ILE A 648 -8.60 17.01 10.61
C ILE A 648 -8.48 15.64 11.25
N GLY A 649 -7.60 14.81 10.70
CA GLY A 649 -7.31 13.47 11.19
C GLY A 649 -6.47 13.46 12.47
N ASP A 650 -5.69 12.42 12.64
CA ASP A 650 -4.74 12.33 13.74
C ASP A 650 -3.58 13.32 13.56
N ILE A 651 -3.08 13.81 14.67
CA ILE A 651 -1.90 14.70 14.66
C ILE A 651 -0.67 13.87 14.32
N MET A 652 0.13 14.30 13.36
CA MET A 652 1.39 13.62 13.04
C MET A 652 2.24 13.41 14.28
N MET A 653 2.84 12.23 14.42
CA MET A 653 3.66 11.88 15.60
C MET A 653 4.81 12.85 15.77
N THR A 654 5.49 13.26 14.69
CA THR A 654 6.52 14.31 14.73
C THR A 654 5.99 15.59 15.36
N ARG A 655 4.76 16.01 15.03
CA ARG A 655 4.14 17.20 15.61
C ARG A 655 3.87 17.04 17.09
N SER A 656 3.29 15.90 17.48
CA SER A 656 3.03 15.56 18.90
C SER A 656 4.33 15.52 19.72
N VAL A 657 5.36 14.87 19.20
CA VAL A 657 6.69 14.79 19.84
C VAL A 657 7.30 16.19 20.03
N ASN A 658 7.19 17.04 19.01
CA ASN A 658 7.70 18.41 19.08
C ASN A 658 7.00 19.23 20.19
N PHE A 659 5.67 19.17 20.26
CA PHE A 659 4.90 19.87 21.29
C PHE A 659 5.19 19.35 22.71
N LEU A 660 5.36 18.03 22.86
CA LEU A 660 5.66 17.43 24.16
C LEU A 660 7.09 17.72 24.64
N ASN A 661 8.05 17.81 23.73
CA ASN A 661 9.43 18.15 24.07
C ASN A 661 9.63 19.66 24.34
N ALA A 662 8.83 20.52 23.70
CA ALA A 662 8.89 21.98 23.88
C ALA A 662 7.46 22.49 24.21
N PRO A 663 6.96 22.21 25.45
CA PRO A 663 5.61 22.58 25.83
C PRO A 663 5.44 24.09 25.91
N ASP A 664 4.30 24.58 25.44
CA ASP A 664 3.91 25.99 25.45
C ASP A 664 2.50 26.20 26.02
N GLY A 665 1.96 27.40 25.90
CA GLY A 665 0.65 27.76 26.45
C GLY A 665 -0.56 26.92 25.96
N ARG A 666 -0.37 26.06 24.98
CA ARG A 666 -1.43 25.10 24.55
C ARG A 666 -1.77 24.07 25.61
N PHE A 667 -0.80 23.71 26.45
CA PHE A 667 -1.03 22.76 27.55
C PHE A 667 -1.67 23.45 28.78
N GLY A 668 -1.45 24.74 28.95
CA GLY A 668 -2.02 25.52 30.09
C GLY A 668 -1.12 26.67 30.56
N THR A 669 -1.39 27.14 31.80
CA THR A 669 -0.68 28.30 32.38
C THR A 669 0.72 27.99 32.89
N ASP A 670 0.99 26.75 33.23
CA ASP A 670 2.32 26.21 33.51
C ASP A 670 2.61 25.09 32.49
N PRO A 671 3.15 25.47 31.32
CA PRO A 671 3.25 24.54 30.21
C PRO A 671 3.95 23.21 30.52
N THR A 672 5.02 23.26 31.35
CA THR A 672 5.76 22.04 31.71
C THR A 672 4.98 21.17 32.67
N ALA A 673 4.45 21.74 33.75
CA ALA A 673 3.65 20.96 34.71
C ALA A 673 2.34 20.47 34.11
N ASP A 674 1.74 21.26 33.21
CA ASP A 674 0.51 20.86 32.50
C ASP A 674 0.77 19.73 31.49
N ARG A 675 1.91 19.79 30.75
CA ARG A 675 2.37 18.70 29.89
C ARG A 675 2.65 17.44 30.71
N ASP A 676 3.27 17.57 31.88
CA ASP A 676 3.55 16.41 32.74
C ASP A 676 2.27 15.74 33.22
N ARG A 677 1.26 16.55 33.60
CA ARG A 677 -0.08 16.00 33.91
C ARG A 677 -0.75 15.32 32.72
N PHE A 678 -0.58 15.89 31.53
CA PHE A 678 -1.09 15.31 30.29
C PHE A 678 -0.49 13.92 30.01
N LEU A 679 0.84 13.77 30.15
CA LEU A 679 1.54 12.50 29.98
C LEU A 679 1.07 11.43 30.99
N VAL A 680 0.95 11.83 32.26
CA VAL A 680 0.52 10.92 33.37
C VAL A 680 -0.94 10.54 33.21
N LYS A 681 -1.81 11.47 32.81
CA LYS A 681 -3.23 11.18 32.50
C LYS A 681 -3.34 10.08 31.43
N ALA A 682 -2.68 10.27 30.28
CA ALA A 682 -2.69 9.29 29.20
C ALA A 682 -2.14 7.91 29.63
N LEU A 683 -1.11 7.89 30.51
CA LEU A 683 -0.58 6.65 31.07
C LEU A 683 -1.59 5.95 31.98
N GLY A 684 -2.29 6.70 32.81
CA GLY A 684 -3.36 6.16 33.67
C GLY A 684 -4.51 5.57 32.86
N GLU A 685 -4.89 6.22 31.77
CA GLU A 685 -5.91 5.71 30.84
C GLU A 685 -5.45 4.44 30.13
N ALA A 686 -4.19 4.36 29.69
CA ALA A 686 -3.60 3.17 29.12
C ALA A 686 -3.58 1.98 30.08
N VAL A 687 -3.19 2.22 31.36
CA VAL A 687 -3.21 1.21 32.42
C VAL A 687 -4.63 0.73 32.69
N ALA A 688 -5.61 1.64 32.73
CA ALA A 688 -7.02 1.28 32.92
C ALA A 688 -7.56 0.42 31.76
N ASP A 689 -7.22 0.79 30.52
CA ASP A 689 -7.63 0.05 29.32
C ASP A 689 -6.98 -1.35 29.28
N LEU A 690 -5.69 -1.47 29.53
CA LEU A 690 -5.00 -2.77 29.64
C LEU A 690 -5.56 -3.64 30.75
N THR A 691 -5.84 -3.05 31.92
CA THR A 691 -6.49 -3.77 33.04
C THR A 691 -7.87 -4.30 32.65
N LYS A 692 -8.66 -3.48 31.95
CA LYS A 692 -9.99 -3.87 31.48
C LYS A 692 -9.92 -5.00 30.44
N ARG A 693 -8.97 -4.95 29.53
CA ARG A 693 -8.83 -5.90 28.40
C ARG A 693 -8.16 -7.21 28.81
N LEU A 694 -7.09 -7.14 29.60
CA LEU A 694 -6.20 -8.27 29.88
C LEU A 694 -6.21 -8.69 31.35
N GLY A 695 -6.93 -7.97 32.20
CA GLY A 695 -6.97 -8.19 33.65
C GLY A 695 -5.89 -7.43 34.42
N PRO A 696 -5.92 -7.48 35.79
CA PRO A 696 -5.04 -6.69 36.64
C PRO A 696 -3.60 -7.23 36.72
N ASP A 697 -3.31 -8.38 36.15
CA ASP A 697 -1.97 -8.98 36.12
C ASP A 697 -1.14 -8.32 35.00
N SER A 698 -0.31 -7.34 35.35
CA SER A 698 0.47 -6.58 34.40
C SER A 698 1.51 -7.41 33.63
N GLU A 699 1.84 -8.64 34.09
CA GLU A 699 2.73 -9.54 33.32
C GLU A 699 2.07 -10.06 32.03
N LYS A 700 0.76 -9.93 31.91
CA LYS A 700 -0.02 -10.31 30.73
C LYS A 700 -0.22 -9.17 29.71
N TRP A 701 0.28 -7.97 29.97
CA TRP A 701 0.09 -6.81 29.13
C TRP A 701 1.10 -6.73 27.98
N ASN A 702 1.58 -7.89 27.50
CA ASN A 702 2.46 -7.92 26.35
C ASN A 702 1.72 -7.48 25.08
N LEU A 703 2.46 -6.91 24.13
CA LEU A 703 1.89 -6.36 22.89
C LEU A 703 1.06 -7.39 22.12
N GLY A 704 1.57 -8.59 21.94
CA GLY A 704 0.91 -9.67 21.19
C GLY A 704 -0.34 -10.25 21.86
N ALA A 705 -0.63 -9.88 23.12
CA ALA A 705 -1.88 -10.27 23.77
C ALA A 705 -3.10 -9.62 23.10
N PHE A 706 -2.93 -8.43 22.54
CA PHE A 706 -3.99 -7.69 21.85
C PHE A 706 -3.64 -7.31 20.40
N HIS A 707 -2.37 -7.25 20.01
CA HIS A 707 -1.95 -6.92 18.65
C HIS A 707 -1.67 -8.18 17.84
N LYS A 708 -2.51 -8.46 16.85
CA LYS A 708 -2.52 -9.71 16.07
C LYS A 708 -2.75 -9.42 14.58
N ALA A 709 -2.47 -10.40 13.72
CA ALA A 709 -2.80 -10.35 12.32
C ALA A 709 -3.89 -11.37 12.00
N MET A 710 -5.12 -10.89 11.88
CA MET A 710 -6.25 -11.62 11.36
C MET A 710 -6.69 -11.01 10.03
N ILE A 711 -6.72 -11.80 8.97
CA ILE A 711 -7.10 -11.38 7.63
C ILE A 711 -8.47 -11.95 7.33
N TYR A 712 -9.46 -11.06 7.27
CA TYR A 712 -10.83 -11.44 6.97
C TYR A 712 -11.04 -11.47 5.45
N HIS A 713 -11.68 -12.53 4.98
CA HIS A 713 -12.15 -12.59 3.61
C HIS A 713 -13.25 -11.53 3.38
N PRO A 714 -13.41 -10.93 2.20
CA PRO A 714 -14.46 -9.95 1.93
C PRO A 714 -15.87 -10.40 2.28
N PHE A 715 -16.14 -11.70 2.29
CA PHE A 715 -17.44 -12.28 2.65
C PHE A 715 -17.66 -12.51 4.16
N SER A 716 -16.66 -12.32 4.99
CA SER A 716 -16.66 -12.80 6.39
C SER A 716 -17.82 -12.25 7.23
N SER A 717 -18.28 -11.02 6.96
CA SER A 717 -19.44 -10.44 7.65
C SER A 717 -20.74 -11.19 7.38
N GLY A 718 -20.86 -11.81 6.22
CA GLY A 718 -22.06 -12.57 5.80
C GLY A 718 -21.95 -14.08 5.96
N LEU A 719 -20.75 -14.63 6.19
CA LEU A 719 -20.53 -16.07 6.28
C LEU A 719 -20.92 -16.65 7.65
N SER A 720 -21.33 -17.92 7.66
CA SER A 720 -21.44 -18.70 8.89
C SER A 720 -20.08 -18.89 9.57
N SER A 721 -20.09 -19.21 10.88
CA SER A 721 -18.86 -19.41 11.68
C SER A 721 -17.94 -20.47 11.06
N ASP A 722 -18.50 -21.59 10.60
CA ASP A 722 -17.74 -22.67 9.97
C ASP A 722 -17.10 -22.21 8.65
N GLN A 723 -17.84 -21.44 7.85
CA GLN A 723 -17.30 -20.90 6.60
C GLN A 723 -16.23 -19.85 6.88
N ARG A 724 -16.38 -18.98 7.87
CA ARG A 724 -15.33 -18.03 8.25
C ARG A 724 -14.02 -18.75 8.59
N THR A 725 -14.06 -19.83 9.34
CA THR A 725 -12.87 -20.64 9.64
C THR A 725 -12.15 -21.15 8.38
N ARG A 726 -12.92 -21.40 7.30
CA ARG A 726 -12.38 -21.83 6.01
C ARG A 726 -11.77 -20.66 5.22
N PHE A 727 -12.44 -19.51 5.20
CA PHE A 727 -12.08 -18.37 4.34
C PHE A 727 -11.11 -17.40 5.02
N ASP A 728 -11.24 -17.14 6.31
CA ASP A 728 -10.36 -16.22 7.02
C ASP A 728 -8.98 -16.84 7.29
N VAL A 729 -7.98 -15.97 7.41
CA VAL A 729 -6.60 -16.41 7.64
C VAL A 729 -6.03 -15.66 8.82
N GLY A 730 -5.48 -16.40 9.80
CA GLY A 730 -4.69 -15.73 10.80
C GLY A 730 -4.92 -16.15 12.22
N ASP A 731 -4.69 -15.17 13.05
CA ASP A 731 -4.73 -14.97 14.48
C ASP A 731 -3.36 -15.16 15.18
N LEU A 732 -2.25 -14.80 14.48
CA LEU A 732 -0.94 -14.81 15.13
C LEU A 732 -0.60 -13.43 15.73
N PRO A 733 0.01 -13.40 16.93
CA PRO A 733 0.55 -12.18 17.51
C PRO A 733 1.60 -11.52 16.62
N ARG A 734 1.59 -10.17 16.58
CA ARG A 734 2.53 -9.38 15.80
C ARG A 734 3.37 -8.46 16.66
N SER A 735 4.62 -8.30 16.27
CA SER A 735 5.52 -7.25 16.75
C SER A 735 5.41 -6.02 15.84
N GLY A 736 5.82 -4.86 16.33
CA GLY A 736 5.81 -3.60 15.58
C GLY A 736 4.63 -2.70 15.91
N ASP A 737 4.73 -1.47 15.44
CA ASP A 737 3.70 -0.44 15.44
C ASP A 737 3.67 0.28 14.09
N GLU A 738 3.00 1.41 13.98
CA GLU A 738 2.92 2.22 12.76
C GLU A 738 4.27 2.84 12.38
N TYR A 739 5.14 3.10 13.37
CA TYR A 739 6.39 3.86 13.21
C TYR A 739 7.63 2.97 13.10
N THR A 740 7.48 1.67 13.24
CA THR A 740 8.58 0.70 13.06
C THR A 740 8.77 0.34 11.59
N ILE A 741 9.95 -0.13 11.20
CA ILE A 741 10.23 -0.57 9.82
C ILE A 741 9.27 -1.69 9.42
N ASP A 742 9.12 -2.75 10.25
CA ASP A 742 8.03 -3.74 10.09
C ASP A 742 6.73 -3.12 10.61
N SER A 743 6.16 -2.22 9.83
CA SER A 743 4.97 -1.46 10.20
C SER A 743 3.73 -2.35 10.23
N THR A 744 2.90 -2.16 11.26
CA THR A 744 1.71 -2.99 11.50
C THR A 744 0.41 -2.18 11.66
N GLY A 745 0.49 -0.85 11.54
CA GLY A 745 -0.65 0.04 11.77
C GLY A 745 -1.03 0.17 13.25
N ARG A 746 -2.06 0.96 13.54
CA ARG A 746 -2.45 1.43 14.90
C ARG A 746 -3.47 0.54 15.60
N ARG A 747 -4.05 -0.47 14.95
CA ARG A 747 -5.20 -1.23 15.48
C ARG A 747 -4.76 -2.50 16.19
N ASP A 748 -5.65 -3.04 17.00
CA ASP A 748 -5.45 -4.35 17.63
C ASP A 748 -5.22 -5.44 16.58
N ASN A 749 -6.01 -5.38 15.50
CA ASN A 749 -5.76 -6.21 14.33
C ASN A 749 -4.87 -5.47 13.34
N GLN A 750 -3.77 -6.07 12.95
CA GLN A 750 -2.93 -5.57 11.88
C GLN A 750 -3.71 -5.58 10.56
N THR A 751 -4.13 -4.40 10.10
CA THR A 751 -4.93 -4.22 8.90
C THR A 751 -4.10 -3.78 7.69
N ALA A 752 -2.87 -3.30 7.93
CA ALA A 752 -1.94 -2.84 6.91
C ALA A 752 -0.51 -3.23 7.29
N GLY A 753 0.43 -3.04 6.37
CA GLY A 753 1.86 -3.28 6.56
C GLY A 753 2.49 -4.05 5.41
N GLY A 754 3.73 -4.50 5.58
CA GLY A 754 4.49 -5.25 4.57
C GLY A 754 3.92 -6.63 4.30
N SER A 755 2.91 -6.72 3.41
CA SER A 755 2.34 -8.01 2.99
C SER A 755 3.22 -8.74 1.99
N PHE A 756 3.98 -8.00 1.19
CA PHE A 756 4.98 -8.45 0.25
C PHE A 756 6.34 -7.90 0.68
N LYS A 757 7.36 -8.75 0.75
CA LYS A 757 8.74 -8.33 1.03
C LYS A 757 9.68 -9.04 0.07
N ILE A 758 10.71 -8.34 -0.42
CA ILE A 758 11.72 -8.88 -1.32
C ILE A 758 13.10 -8.33 -0.94
N ILE A 759 14.10 -9.18 -1.02
CA ILE A 759 15.52 -8.82 -0.90
C ILE A 759 16.25 -9.50 -2.05
N MET A 760 16.90 -8.72 -2.88
CA MET A 760 17.54 -9.15 -4.11
C MET A 760 19.06 -9.00 -3.98
N ASP A 761 19.78 -10.10 -4.27
CA ASP A 761 21.24 -10.19 -4.23
C ASP A 761 21.76 -10.17 -5.67
N THR A 762 22.37 -9.05 -6.08
CA THR A 762 22.90 -8.91 -7.43
C THR A 762 24.17 -9.71 -7.69
N SER A 763 24.75 -10.34 -6.66
CA SER A 763 25.90 -11.25 -6.82
C SER A 763 25.49 -12.65 -7.28
N ASP A 764 24.29 -13.09 -6.89
CA ASP A 764 23.71 -14.39 -7.26
C ASP A 764 22.18 -14.31 -7.03
N TRP A 765 21.45 -14.24 -8.11
CA TRP A 765 20.00 -14.08 -8.07
C TRP A 765 19.27 -15.20 -7.30
N ASP A 766 19.83 -16.42 -7.28
CA ASP A 766 19.27 -17.56 -6.53
C ASP A 766 19.43 -17.40 -4.99
N HIS A 767 20.20 -16.42 -4.51
CA HIS A 767 20.26 -16.03 -3.10
C HIS A 767 19.20 -15.03 -2.68
N SER A 768 18.42 -14.50 -3.62
CA SER A 768 17.32 -13.59 -3.35
C SER A 768 16.21 -14.28 -2.57
N ILE A 769 15.54 -13.53 -1.70
CA ILE A 769 14.48 -14.04 -0.84
C ILE A 769 13.25 -13.15 -0.85
N GLY A 770 12.08 -13.73 -0.65
CA GLY A 770 10.83 -12.98 -0.61
C GLY A 770 9.76 -13.64 0.24
N ILE A 771 8.64 -12.93 0.40
CA ILE A 771 7.43 -13.42 1.04
C ILE A 771 6.21 -12.69 0.46
N ASN A 772 5.04 -13.33 0.47
CA ASN A 772 3.77 -12.73 0.09
C ASN A 772 2.65 -13.27 0.98
N ASN A 773 2.03 -12.42 1.76
CA ASN A 773 0.98 -12.79 2.71
C ASN A 773 -0.41 -12.70 2.07
N PRO A 774 -1.32 -13.70 2.23
CA PRO A 774 -1.12 -14.95 2.95
C PRO A 774 -0.67 -16.13 2.06
N GLY A 775 -0.70 -15.99 0.75
CA GLY A 775 -0.34 -17.02 -0.23
C GLY A 775 -0.55 -16.56 -1.66
N GLN A 776 -0.24 -17.43 -2.61
CA GLN A 776 -0.31 -17.14 -4.05
C GLN A 776 -1.69 -17.38 -4.66
N SER A 777 -2.47 -18.32 -4.13
CA SER A 777 -3.79 -18.65 -4.66
C SER A 777 -4.91 -17.84 -4.02
N GLY A 778 -5.93 -17.50 -4.80
CA GLY A 778 -7.22 -16.98 -4.32
C GLY A 778 -8.27 -18.07 -4.11
N ASP A 779 -7.96 -19.31 -4.46
CA ASP A 779 -8.86 -20.43 -4.21
C ASP A 779 -8.66 -20.96 -2.80
N VAL A 780 -9.71 -20.87 -1.97
CA VAL A 780 -9.71 -21.31 -0.57
C VAL A 780 -9.41 -22.80 -0.39
N ASP A 781 -9.59 -23.60 -1.42
CA ASP A 781 -9.30 -25.03 -1.42
C ASP A 781 -7.87 -25.35 -1.87
N SER A 782 -7.12 -24.36 -2.35
CA SER A 782 -5.70 -24.50 -2.71
C SER A 782 -4.82 -24.54 -1.46
N ILE A 783 -3.78 -25.37 -1.50
CA ILE A 783 -2.73 -25.37 -0.46
C ILE A 783 -2.02 -24.01 -0.38
N HIS A 784 -1.95 -23.28 -1.51
CA HIS A 784 -1.30 -21.96 -1.63
C HIS A 784 -2.23 -20.79 -1.29
N TYR A 785 -3.39 -21.02 -0.69
CA TYR A 785 -4.27 -19.96 -0.24
C TYR A 785 -3.72 -19.22 0.98
N ARG A 786 -3.07 -19.96 1.92
CA ARG A 786 -2.61 -19.44 3.21
C ARG A 786 -1.28 -20.01 3.71
N ASP A 787 -0.56 -20.76 2.89
CA ASP A 787 0.66 -21.46 3.26
C ASP A 787 1.82 -20.52 3.63
N LEU A 788 1.84 -19.31 3.10
CA LEU A 788 2.88 -18.30 3.37
C LEU A 788 2.59 -17.46 4.62
N TYR A 789 1.36 -17.47 5.16
CA TYR A 789 0.98 -16.67 6.32
C TYR A 789 1.86 -16.90 7.54
N GLN A 790 2.14 -18.16 7.87
CA GLN A 790 2.95 -18.55 9.02
C GLN A 790 4.42 -18.07 8.89
N LEU A 791 4.97 -18.15 7.70
CA LEU A 791 6.33 -17.66 7.41
C LEU A 791 6.38 -16.15 7.58
N TRP A 792 5.44 -15.45 6.93
CA TRP A 792 5.31 -13.99 7.01
C TRP A 792 5.16 -13.48 8.44
N ALA A 793 4.22 -14.05 9.20
CA ALA A 793 3.94 -13.62 10.57
C ALA A 793 5.13 -13.77 11.52
N ARG A 794 6.08 -14.67 11.18
CA ARG A 794 7.34 -14.93 11.92
C ARG A 794 8.55 -14.22 11.32
N GLY A 795 8.37 -13.32 10.37
CA GLY A 795 9.47 -12.62 9.68
C GLY A 795 10.38 -13.55 8.90
N LYS A 796 9.83 -14.64 8.31
CA LYS A 796 10.58 -15.62 7.51
C LYS A 796 10.28 -15.43 6.04
N TYR A 797 11.20 -15.84 5.20
CA TYR A 797 11.19 -15.72 3.76
C TYR A 797 11.33 -17.09 3.09
N PHE A 798 10.95 -17.16 1.82
CA PHE A 798 11.30 -18.26 0.94
C PHE A 798 12.35 -17.78 -0.09
N PRO A 799 13.20 -18.68 -0.66
CA PRO A 799 14.14 -18.33 -1.71
C PRO A 799 13.41 -18.06 -3.01
N ILE A 800 13.76 -16.96 -3.68
CA ILE A 800 13.26 -16.62 -5.00
C ILE A 800 14.24 -17.21 -6.02
N PHE A 801 14.00 -18.45 -6.44
CA PHE A 801 14.89 -19.11 -7.40
C PHE A 801 14.66 -18.58 -8.81
N TYR A 802 15.75 -18.26 -9.47
CA TYR A 802 15.80 -17.65 -10.79
C TYR A 802 16.39 -18.61 -11.85
N SER A 803 17.51 -19.27 -11.53
CA SER A 803 18.13 -20.19 -12.46
C SER A 803 17.27 -21.44 -12.68
N ARG A 804 17.14 -21.88 -13.93
CA ARG A 804 16.34 -23.04 -14.31
C ARG A 804 16.59 -24.28 -13.45
N PRO A 805 17.85 -24.69 -13.15
CA PRO A 805 18.11 -25.87 -12.30
C PRO A 805 17.59 -25.73 -10.87
N LYS A 806 17.62 -24.51 -10.31
CA LYS A 806 17.09 -24.25 -8.96
C LYS A 806 15.57 -24.31 -8.96
N VAL A 807 14.93 -23.69 -9.94
CA VAL A 807 13.48 -23.75 -10.15
C VAL A 807 13.00 -25.20 -10.25
N GLU A 808 13.63 -26.01 -11.11
CA GLU A 808 13.29 -27.43 -11.28
C GLU A 808 13.44 -28.23 -9.96
N SER A 809 14.43 -27.88 -9.13
CA SER A 809 14.67 -28.57 -7.85
C SER A 809 13.56 -28.40 -6.82
N VAL A 810 12.69 -27.41 -6.99
CA VAL A 810 11.59 -27.07 -6.07
C VAL A 810 10.21 -27.11 -6.74
N THR A 811 10.15 -27.49 -8.00
CA THR A 811 8.89 -27.59 -8.76
C THR A 811 8.03 -28.72 -8.21
N GLU A 812 6.77 -28.39 -7.86
CA GLU A 812 5.76 -29.36 -7.41
C GLU A 812 4.77 -29.72 -8.52
N LYS A 813 4.52 -28.80 -9.44
CA LYS A 813 3.59 -29.00 -10.56
C LYS A 813 4.15 -28.43 -11.86
N THR A 814 4.08 -29.22 -12.93
CA THR A 814 4.37 -28.77 -14.30
C THR A 814 3.07 -28.71 -15.09
N ILE A 815 2.85 -27.60 -15.77
CA ILE A 815 1.70 -27.41 -16.67
C ILE A 815 2.25 -27.10 -18.06
N ASP A 816 1.98 -28.01 -19.02
CA ASP A 816 2.30 -27.79 -20.42
C ASP A 816 1.05 -27.28 -21.13
N LEU A 817 1.10 -26.03 -21.56
CA LEU A 817 0.09 -25.45 -22.42
C LEU A 817 0.49 -25.69 -23.89
N SER A 818 -0.38 -26.28 -24.66
CA SER A 818 -0.16 -26.58 -26.07
C SER A 818 -1.19 -25.91 -26.98
N PRO A 819 -0.78 -25.41 -28.14
CA PRO A 819 -1.75 -24.95 -29.15
C PRO A 819 -2.73 -26.05 -29.52
N VAL A 820 -3.98 -25.70 -29.79
CA VAL A 820 -4.94 -26.62 -30.39
C VAL A 820 -4.51 -26.93 -31.82
N ALA A 821 -4.44 -28.22 -32.18
CA ALA A 821 -4.05 -28.64 -33.52
C ALA A 821 -4.97 -28.02 -34.58
N ALA A 822 -4.39 -27.39 -35.60
CA ALA A 822 -5.16 -26.84 -36.73
C ALA A 822 -5.87 -28.00 -37.47
N GLY A 823 -7.17 -28.13 -37.26
CA GLY A 823 -7.97 -29.15 -38.00
C GLY A 823 -8.97 -29.98 -37.16
N ARG A 824 -9.24 -29.59 -35.91
CA ARG A 824 -10.37 -30.17 -35.18
C ARG A 824 -11.53 -29.22 -34.97
#